data_59a6e60783a9447603bb1c07097419a2
#
_entry.id   59a6e60783a9447603bb1c07097419a2
#
_cell.length_a   1.000
_cell.length_b   1.000
_cell.length_c   1.000
_cell.angle_alpha   90.00
_cell.angle_beta   90.00
_cell.angle_gamma   90.00
#
_symmetry.space_group_name_H-M   'P 1'
#
loop_
_entity.id
_entity.type
_entity.pdbx_description
1 polymer ?
#
loop_
_entity_poly.entity_id
_entity_poly.type
_entity_poly.pdbx_seq_one_letter_code
_entity_poly.pdbx_strand_id
1 'polypeptide(L)'
;MCDHLIRAAKFRDHVTASQLIQKIINILTDKHGAWGNSASRHPSLFVDARMGHSIPAAVTRPREFWRLDYWEDDLRRRRRFVRNPLGSTHPEATLKAAVEHAPDEDVLLKGKQSIKSQVLGNQNSESEILLEGDDDTLSSIEEKDLENLIGPVSLCTPAQLVAPSIVVKGTLSITSSELCFEVDEEDPSFKKIDPKILAYTEGLHGKWLFTEIRSIFSRRYLLQNTALEIFMANRVAVMFNFPDPATVKKVVNCLPRVGIGTSFGLPQTRRISLASPRQIFKASNMTQRWQHREISNFEYLMFLNTIAGRTYNDLNQYPVFPWVITNYESEELDLTLPSNFRDLSKPIGALNPKRAAFFAERYESWEDDQVPKFHYGTHYSTASFALTWLLRIEPFTTFFLHVQGGKFDHADRTFSSISRAWRNSQRDTSDIKELIPEFYYLPEMFVNLNNYNLGVMDDGTVVSDVELPPWAKTPEEFVRINRLALESEFVSCQLHQWIDLIFGYKQQGPEAVRSLNVFYYLTYEGAVNLSSITDPVLREAVEAQIRSFGQTPTQLLIEPHPPRSSAMQVYLLLQSPLMFTDQAQQDVIMVLKFPSNSPVTHVAANTQSGLATPAVITVTANRLFAVNKWHNLPAHQGAVQDQPYQLPVEIDPLIASNTSMHRRQITDLLDQSIQVHSQCFVITSDNRYILVCGFWDKSFRVYSTDTGKLIQVVFGHWDVVTCLARSESYIGGNCYVLSGSRDATLLLWYWNGKTNSIGDNSSGDFATPRAILTGHDYEIVCATVCAELGLVISGAKEGPCLIHSMNGDLLRTLEGPENCLRPKLIQASREGHCIIYYENGLFCVFSVNGKLQATMETDDKIRAIQLSRDGQYLLTGGDNGVIIVWQVCDLKQLFAYPGCDAGIRSMALSYDQRCIMTGMASGSIVLFYNDFNRWHHEYQTRY
;
A
#
# COMPACT_ATOMS: atom_id res chain seq x y z
N MET A 1 5.29 35.85 -16.53
CA MET A 1 6.21 34.70 -16.75
C MET A 1 7.43 34.75 -15.84
N CYS A 2 8.21 35.82 -15.80
CA CYS A 2 9.41 35.88 -14.95
C CYS A 2 9.12 35.73 -13.45
N ASP A 3 8.10 36.40 -12.91
CA ASP A 3 7.74 36.30 -11.50
C ASP A 3 7.27 34.91 -11.11
N HIS A 4 6.66 34.20 -12.03
CA HIS A 4 6.25 32.80 -11.84
C HIS A 4 7.45 31.88 -11.72
N LEU A 5 8.40 32.01 -12.63
CA LEU A 5 9.64 31.22 -12.59
C LEU A 5 10.45 31.50 -11.31
N ILE A 6 10.50 32.77 -10.89
CA ILE A 6 11.21 33.15 -9.66
C ILE A 6 10.54 32.52 -8.42
N ARG A 7 9.21 32.56 -8.32
CA ARG A 7 8.50 31.94 -7.18
C ARG A 7 8.60 30.43 -7.17
N ALA A 8 8.43 29.79 -8.34
CA ALA A 8 8.59 28.35 -8.47
C ALA A 8 10.03 27.90 -8.10
N ALA A 9 11.03 28.67 -8.54
CA ALA A 9 12.42 28.41 -8.18
C ALA A 9 12.67 28.58 -6.68
N LYS A 10 12.20 29.66 -6.06
CA LYS A 10 12.33 29.88 -4.60
C LYS A 10 11.67 28.76 -3.79
N PHE A 11 10.47 28.35 -4.16
CA PHE A 11 9.76 27.25 -3.49
C PHE A 11 10.55 25.96 -3.62
N ARG A 12 11.02 25.62 -4.83
CA ARG A 12 11.83 24.45 -5.08
C ARG A 12 13.11 24.47 -4.25
N ASP A 13 13.83 25.61 -4.24
CA ASP A 13 15.08 25.73 -3.49
C ASP A 13 14.84 25.52 -1.99
N HIS A 14 13.75 26.06 -1.47
CA HIS A 14 13.35 25.86 -0.07
C HIS A 14 13.04 24.38 0.24
N VAL A 15 12.23 23.72 -0.59
CA VAL A 15 11.91 22.30 -0.40
C VAL A 15 13.18 21.44 -0.54
N THR A 16 14.03 21.75 -1.51
CA THR A 16 15.32 21.07 -1.72
C THR A 16 16.22 21.25 -0.52
N ALA A 17 16.33 22.46 0.03
CA ALA A 17 17.13 22.72 1.22
C ALA A 17 16.60 21.94 2.43
N SER A 18 15.30 21.90 2.64
CA SER A 18 14.68 21.13 3.74
C SER A 18 14.92 19.63 3.60
N GLN A 19 14.81 19.10 2.39
CA GLN A 19 15.11 17.69 2.11
C GLN A 19 16.61 17.39 2.28
N LEU A 20 17.47 18.31 1.87
CA LEU A 20 18.92 18.18 2.03
C LEU A 20 19.30 18.17 3.51
N ILE A 21 18.73 19.07 4.31
CA ILE A 21 18.91 19.11 5.76
C ILE A 21 18.47 17.77 6.38
N GLN A 22 17.30 17.27 6.01
CA GLN A 22 16.82 15.96 6.50
C GLN A 22 17.75 14.83 6.07
N LYS A 23 18.24 14.86 4.84
CA LYS A 23 19.21 13.88 4.33
C LYS A 23 20.53 13.95 5.10
N ILE A 24 21.03 15.16 5.36
CA ILE A 24 22.24 15.38 6.17
C ILE A 24 22.03 14.86 7.59
N ILE A 25 20.90 15.18 8.22
CA ILE A 25 20.57 14.68 9.56
C ILE A 25 20.57 13.14 9.55
N ASN A 26 19.92 12.52 8.57
CA ASN A 26 19.86 11.06 8.45
C ASN A 26 21.25 10.45 8.26
N ILE A 27 22.11 11.07 7.43
CA ILE A 27 23.48 10.62 7.22
C ILE A 27 24.31 10.77 8.50
N LEU A 28 24.20 11.90 9.19
CA LEU A 28 24.95 12.16 10.43
C LEU A 28 24.50 11.25 11.57
N THR A 29 23.22 10.91 11.64
CA THR A 29 22.65 10.04 12.66
C THR A 29 22.62 8.57 12.26
N ASP A 30 22.97 8.25 11.01
CA ASP A 30 23.19 6.87 10.62
C ASP A 30 24.29 6.25 11.50
N LYS A 31 24.21 4.96 11.74
CA LYS A 31 25.19 4.20 12.54
C LYS A 31 26.65 4.45 12.12
N HIS A 32 26.87 4.84 10.87
CA HIS A 32 28.18 5.15 10.28
C HIS A 32 28.42 6.64 10.04
N GLY A 33 27.43 7.47 10.38
CA GLY A 33 27.59 8.92 10.30
C GLY A 33 28.47 9.46 11.44
N ALA A 34 28.80 10.74 11.35
CA ALA A 34 29.64 11.42 12.35
C ALA A 34 29.06 11.37 13.77
N TRP A 35 27.74 11.26 13.90
CA TRP A 35 27.02 11.10 15.17
C TRP A 35 26.59 9.66 15.43
N GLY A 36 27.03 8.74 14.62
CA GLY A 36 26.78 7.30 14.77
C GLY A 36 27.91 6.62 15.52
N ASN A 37 27.58 5.53 16.23
CA ASN A 37 28.49 4.83 17.09
C ASN A 37 29.67 4.15 16.39
N SER A 38 29.65 3.99 15.07
CA SER A 38 30.70 3.27 14.35
C SER A 38 31.80 4.17 13.78
N ALA A 39 31.54 5.46 13.55
CA ALA A 39 32.55 6.36 12.99
C ALA A 39 33.74 6.62 13.89
N SER A 40 33.59 6.45 15.22
CA SER A 40 34.64 6.71 16.20
C SER A 40 35.54 5.52 16.52
N ARG A 41 35.24 4.29 16.02
CA ARG A 41 35.85 3.06 16.53
C ARG A 41 36.68 2.25 15.56
N HIS A 42 36.75 2.60 14.30
CA HIS A 42 37.58 1.91 13.31
C HIS A 42 38.40 2.83 12.41
N PRO A 43 39.39 3.60 12.99
CA PRO A 43 40.37 4.26 12.15
C PRO A 43 41.23 3.24 11.37
N SER A 44 41.33 2.01 11.84
CA SER A 44 42.07 0.92 11.21
C SER A 44 41.42 0.39 9.91
N LEU A 45 40.10 0.46 9.74
CA LEU A 45 39.44 0.03 8.50
C LEU A 45 39.79 0.93 7.29
N PHE A 46 40.09 2.20 7.54
CA PHE A 46 40.56 3.12 6.50
C PHE A 46 42.04 2.92 6.14
N VAL A 47 42.82 2.36 7.07
CA VAL A 47 44.26 2.09 6.84
C VAL A 47 44.41 0.79 6.06
N ASP A 48 43.59 -0.23 6.33
CA ASP A 48 43.66 -1.51 5.63
C ASP A 48 43.20 -1.45 4.18
N ALA A 49 42.27 -0.54 3.83
CA ALA A 49 41.87 -0.30 2.45
C ALA A 49 43.01 0.26 1.59
N ARG A 50 44.02 0.89 2.20
CA ARG A 50 45.24 1.36 1.53
C ARG A 50 46.31 0.28 1.32
N MET A 51 46.20 -0.84 2.00
CA MET A 51 47.19 -1.92 1.98
C MET A 51 46.82 -3.09 1.06
N GLY A 52 45.74 -3.01 0.31
CA GLY A 52 45.41 -3.97 -0.75
C GLY A 52 45.02 -5.38 -0.28
N HIS A 53 44.72 -5.58 1.00
CA HIS A 53 44.16 -6.83 1.47
C HIS A 53 42.63 -6.82 1.31
N SER A 54 42.11 -7.73 0.50
CA SER A 54 40.67 -7.95 0.33
C SER A 54 40.09 -8.52 1.62
N ILE A 55 39.50 -7.65 2.42
CA ILE A 55 38.69 -8.06 3.56
C ILE A 55 37.39 -8.68 3.00
N PRO A 56 36.93 -9.86 3.48
CA PRO A 56 35.69 -10.44 3.01
C PRO A 56 34.53 -9.44 3.11
N ALA A 57 33.77 -9.26 2.03
CA ALA A 57 32.70 -8.27 1.94
C ALA A 57 31.67 -8.34 3.08
N ALA A 58 31.56 -9.48 3.74
CA ALA A 58 30.70 -9.69 4.89
C ALA A 58 31.12 -8.95 6.18
N VAL A 59 32.40 -8.56 6.29
CA VAL A 59 32.96 -7.90 7.49
C VAL A 59 32.95 -6.37 7.36
N THR A 60 32.88 -5.85 6.13
CA THR A 60 33.03 -4.43 5.84
C THR A 60 31.74 -3.66 5.71
N ARG A 61 30.59 -4.34 5.57
CA ARG A 61 29.28 -3.68 5.51
C ARG A 61 28.73 -3.45 6.90
N PRO A 62 28.42 -2.20 7.24
CA PRO A 62 27.78 -1.87 8.49
C PRO A 62 26.42 -2.53 8.59
N ARG A 63 26.08 -3.01 9.78
CA ARG A 63 24.81 -3.66 10.05
C ARG A 63 23.68 -2.66 10.03
N GLU A 64 22.77 -2.83 9.10
CA GLU A 64 21.56 -2.02 8.98
C GLU A 64 20.40 -2.70 9.71
N PHE A 65 19.64 -1.89 10.44
CA PHE A 65 18.40 -2.33 11.08
C PHE A 65 17.21 -1.75 10.35
N TRP A 66 16.17 -2.56 10.21
CA TRP A 66 14.97 -2.23 9.48
C TRP A 66 13.76 -2.34 10.39
N ARG A 67 12.79 -1.44 10.20
CA ARG A 67 11.48 -1.51 10.81
C ARG A 67 10.37 -1.41 9.77
N LEU A 68 9.21 -1.98 10.08
CA LEU A 68 8.01 -1.78 9.27
C LEU A 68 7.53 -0.33 9.42
N ASP A 69 7.29 0.33 8.29
CA ASP A 69 6.75 1.68 8.26
C ASP A 69 5.26 1.69 8.64
N TYR A 70 4.80 2.76 9.25
CA TYR A 70 3.39 2.96 9.59
C TYR A 70 2.51 3.31 8.39
N TRP A 71 3.09 3.61 7.25
CA TRP A 71 2.38 3.97 6.04
C TRP A 71 1.55 2.81 5.50
N GLU A 72 0.24 3.05 5.30
CA GLU A 72 -0.69 2.06 4.73
C GLU A 72 -0.94 2.35 3.25
N ASP A 73 -0.96 1.32 2.42
CA ASP A 73 -1.42 1.44 1.05
C ASP A 73 -2.96 1.53 0.96
N ASP A 74 -3.50 1.62 -0.25
CA ASP A 74 -4.96 1.76 -0.46
C ASP A 74 -5.78 0.57 0.04
N LEU A 75 -5.19 -0.61 0.19
CA LEU A 75 -5.81 -1.80 0.77
C LEU A 75 -5.46 -1.98 2.26
N ARG A 76 -4.92 -0.94 2.90
CA ARG A 76 -4.47 -0.97 4.29
C ARG A 76 -3.35 -1.96 4.57
N ARG A 77 -2.52 -2.25 3.59
CA ARG A 77 -1.33 -3.08 3.75
C ARG A 77 -0.13 -2.22 4.12
N ARG A 78 0.65 -2.68 5.08
CA ARG A 78 1.93 -2.07 5.45
C ARG A 78 3.04 -2.91 4.85
N ARG A 79 3.64 -2.41 3.78
CA ARG A 79 4.65 -3.15 2.98
C ARG A 79 6.06 -2.61 3.10
N ARG A 80 6.21 -1.33 3.43
CA ARG A 80 7.48 -0.65 3.37
C ARG A 80 8.28 -0.92 4.63
N PHE A 81 9.55 -1.31 4.43
CA PHE A 81 10.54 -1.30 5.49
C PHE A 81 11.41 -0.06 5.32
N VAL A 82 11.60 0.65 6.40
CA VAL A 82 12.47 1.83 6.47
C VAL A 82 13.63 1.53 7.39
N ARG A 83 14.76 2.22 7.20
CA ARG A 83 15.87 2.14 8.14
C ARG A 83 15.39 2.48 9.54
N ASN A 84 15.78 1.66 10.49
CA ASN A 84 15.50 1.93 11.89
C ASN A 84 16.67 2.74 12.48
N PRO A 85 16.50 4.07 12.67
CA PRO A 85 17.57 4.89 13.23
C PRO A 85 17.88 4.57 14.68
N LEU A 86 16.95 3.87 15.36
CA LEU A 86 17.11 3.44 16.75
C LEU A 86 17.97 2.17 16.86
N GLY A 87 18.30 1.53 15.73
CA GLY A 87 18.97 0.25 15.71
C GLY A 87 18.12 -0.83 16.36
N SER A 88 18.73 -1.70 17.15
CA SER A 88 18.00 -2.57 18.07
C SER A 88 17.85 -1.88 19.41
N THR A 89 16.62 -1.77 19.89
CA THR A 89 16.34 -1.18 21.20
C THR A 89 16.60 -2.16 22.35
N HIS A 90 16.83 -3.45 22.04
CA HIS A 90 17.12 -4.49 23.03
C HIS A 90 18.41 -5.19 22.67
N PRO A 91 19.57 -4.82 23.28
CA PRO A 91 20.86 -5.41 22.96
C PRO A 91 20.91 -6.93 23.13
N GLU A 92 20.17 -7.46 24.09
CA GLU A 92 20.05 -8.89 24.34
C GLU A 92 19.34 -9.66 23.22
N ALA A 93 18.52 -8.98 22.41
CA ALA A 93 17.82 -9.58 21.28
C ALA A 93 18.70 -9.72 20.03
N THR A 94 19.85 -9.06 19.99
CA THR A 94 20.77 -9.08 18.84
C THR A 94 21.92 -10.04 19.07
N LEU A 95 22.61 -10.45 18.01
CA LEU A 95 23.81 -11.25 18.11
C LEU A 95 24.92 -10.48 18.83
N LYS A 96 25.78 -11.21 19.61
CA LYS A 96 26.84 -10.63 20.46
C LYS A 96 27.70 -9.54 19.81
N ALA A 97 27.96 -9.64 18.52
CA ALA A 97 28.77 -8.64 17.81
C ALA A 97 28.14 -7.23 17.74
N ALA A 98 26.82 -7.12 17.98
CA ALA A 98 26.12 -5.85 18.05
C ALA A 98 26.04 -5.28 19.47
N VAL A 99 26.19 -6.11 20.49
CA VAL A 99 26.09 -5.77 21.91
C VAL A 99 27.33 -4.99 22.39
N GLU A 100 28.50 -5.26 21.82
CA GLU A 100 29.77 -4.61 22.21
C GLU A 100 29.86 -3.10 21.85
N HIS A 101 28.83 -2.60 21.14
CA HIS A 101 28.84 -1.23 20.61
C HIS A 101 27.74 -0.32 21.19
N ALA A 102 27.15 -0.66 22.31
CA ALA A 102 25.93 -0.02 22.83
C ALA A 102 26.06 0.95 24.03
N PRO A 103 27.14 1.68 24.30
CA PRO A 103 27.15 2.53 25.51
C PRO A 103 26.50 3.91 25.37
N ASP A 104 26.19 4.39 24.16
CA ASP A 104 25.75 5.78 23.95
C ASP A 104 24.37 5.95 23.30
N GLU A 105 23.54 4.90 23.32
CA GLU A 105 22.20 4.94 22.70
C GLU A 105 21.29 6.00 23.30
N ASP A 106 21.39 6.27 24.61
CA ASP A 106 20.56 7.28 25.27
C ASP A 106 20.86 8.72 24.84
N VAL A 107 22.12 9.03 24.52
CA VAL A 107 22.51 10.37 24.02
C VAL A 107 22.03 10.55 22.57
N LEU A 108 22.14 9.50 21.76
CA LEU A 108 21.68 9.50 20.39
C LEU A 108 20.14 9.61 20.29
N LEU A 109 19.43 8.89 21.15
CA LEU A 109 17.96 8.97 21.23
C LEU A 109 17.48 10.35 21.64
N LYS A 110 18.08 10.96 22.67
CA LYS A 110 17.79 12.33 23.11
C LYS A 110 18.13 13.35 22.03
N GLY A 111 19.27 13.21 21.37
CA GLY A 111 19.67 14.05 20.25
C GLY A 111 18.70 13.96 19.08
N LYS A 112 18.28 12.75 18.68
CA LYS A 112 17.31 12.52 17.61
C LYS A 112 15.93 13.04 17.93
N GLN A 113 15.46 12.89 19.15
CA GLN A 113 14.18 13.45 19.59
C GLN A 113 14.20 14.97 19.57
N SER A 114 15.29 15.59 20.01
CA SER A 114 15.46 17.04 19.97
C SER A 114 15.51 17.56 18.52
N ILE A 115 16.22 16.89 17.64
CA ILE A 115 16.31 17.26 16.22
C ILE A 115 14.97 17.01 15.50
N LYS A 116 14.30 15.89 15.78
CA LYS A 116 12.97 15.60 15.21
C LYS A 116 11.93 16.63 15.66
N SER A 117 11.95 17.04 16.93
CA SER A 117 11.04 18.07 17.42
C SER A 117 11.34 19.45 16.84
N GLN A 118 12.61 19.79 16.60
CA GLN A 118 13.00 21.03 15.93
C GLN A 118 12.63 21.02 14.43
N VAL A 119 12.81 19.90 13.73
CA VAL A 119 12.46 19.79 12.30
C VAL A 119 10.94 19.76 12.10
N LEU A 120 10.21 19.05 12.96
CA LEU A 120 8.73 19.06 12.93
C LEU A 120 8.16 20.42 13.32
N GLY A 121 8.80 21.14 14.26
CA GLY A 121 8.45 22.53 14.59
C GLY A 121 8.62 23.45 13.39
N ASN A 122 9.65 23.27 12.60
CA ASN A 122 9.93 24.10 11.41
C ASN A 122 9.04 23.76 10.21
N GLN A 123 8.53 22.53 10.09
CA GLN A 123 7.59 22.17 8.99
C GLN A 123 6.21 22.85 9.15
N ASN A 124 5.88 23.32 10.33
CA ASN A 124 4.61 24.01 10.60
C ASN A 124 4.71 25.53 10.48
N SER A 125 5.87 26.10 10.21
CA SER A 125 6.10 27.54 10.10
C SER A 125 6.59 27.96 8.72
N GLU A 126 5.75 27.78 7.69
CA GLU A 126 6.01 28.36 6.35
C GLU A 126 6.13 29.90 6.39
N SER A 127 5.73 30.53 7.47
CA SER A 127 5.79 31.98 7.66
C SER A 127 7.07 32.51 8.34
N GLU A 128 7.87 31.65 8.97
CA GLU A 128 9.04 32.11 9.73
C GLU A 128 10.36 32.15 8.94
N ILE A 129 10.46 31.43 7.82
CA ILE A 129 11.71 31.35 7.06
C ILE A 129 11.98 32.60 6.19
N LEU A 130 11.03 33.50 6.07
CA LEU A 130 11.20 34.79 5.37
C LEU A 130 11.90 35.88 6.20
N LEU A 131 12.30 35.60 7.44
CA LEU A 131 12.86 36.58 8.38
C LEU A 131 14.33 36.32 8.79
N GLU A 132 15.07 35.50 8.04
CA GLU A 132 16.52 35.44 8.20
C GLU A 132 17.20 36.72 7.64
N GLY A 133 17.12 37.78 8.41
CA GLY A 133 17.79 39.05 8.10
C GLY A 133 18.29 39.83 9.29
N ASP A 134 17.85 39.53 10.52
CA ASP A 134 18.36 40.22 11.69
C ASP A 134 18.29 39.31 12.93
N ASP A 135 19.45 38.95 13.43
CA ASP A 135 19.65 38.04 14.56
C ASP A 135 19.21 38.62 15.96
N ASP A 136 18.77 39.87 16.03
CA ASP A 136 18.47 40.54 17.28
C ASP A 136 16.97 40.70 17.61
N THR A 137 16.06 40.24 16.74
CA THR A 137 14.60 40.37 16.97
C THR A 137 13.88 39.07 17.31
N LEU A 138 14.57 37.92 17.29
CA LEU A 138 13.98 36.60 17.52
C LEU A 138 13.71 36.26 19.00
N SER A 139 14.13 37.08 19.93
CA SER A 139 13.96 36.80 21.36
C SER A 139 12.69 37.39 22.00
N SER A 140 11.79 38.03 21.25
CA SER A 140 10.59 38.67 21.76
C SER A 140 9.29 38.40 21.04
N ILE A 141 9.20 37.34 20.25
CA ILE A 141 7.90 36.80 19.81
C ILE A 141 7.39 36.03 21.03
N GLU A 142 6.63 36.70 21.88
CA GLU A 142 5.99 36.11 23.04
C GLU A 142 5.10 34.93 22.61
N GLU A 143 5.07 33.85 23.41
CA GLU A 143 4.14 32.70 23.28
C GLU A 143 2.69 33.13 22.98
N LYS A 144 2.31 34.35 23.32
CA LYS A 144 1.01 34.94 23.02
C LYS A 144 0.75 35.23 21.55
N ASP A 145 1.77 35.44 20.72
CA ASP A 145 1.58 35.65 19.27
C ASP A 145 1.43 34.34 18.51
N LEU A 146 1.97 33.26 19.05
CA LEU A 146 1.70 31.90 18.56
C LEU A 146 0.27 31.44 18.91
N GLU A 147 -0.25 31.81 20.07
CA GLU A 147 -1.64 31.52 20.45
C GLU A 147 -2.65 32.25 19.57
N ASN A 148 -2.30 33.39 18.98
CA ASN A 148 -3.18 34.17 18.11
C ASN A 148 -3.23 33.63 16.65
N LEU A 149 -2.27 32.81 16.25
CA LEU A 149 -2.28 32.10 14.95
C LEU A 149 -3.10 30.81 14.99
N ILE A 150 -3.27 30.23 16.17
CA ILE A 150 -4.13 29.08 16.43
C ILE A 150 -5.50 29.64 16.76
N GLY A 151 -6.51 29.41 15.91
CA GLY A 151 -7.88 29.85 16.17
C GLY A 151 -8.39 29.39 17.56
N PRO A 152 -9.47 29.98 18.04
CA PRO A 152 -10.00 29.65 19.38
C PRO A 152 -10.30 28.15 19.49
N VAL A 153 -9.94 27.55 20.62
CA VAL A 153 -10.21 26.14 20.92
C VAL A 153 -11.73 25.94 21.01
N SER A 154 -12.26 25.11 20.14
CA SER A 154 -13.69 24.77 20.07
C SER A 154 -14.09 23.71 21.10
N LEU A 155 -13.18 22.79 21.38
CA LEU A 155 -13.38 21.70 22.33
C LEU A 155 -12.04 21.27 22.91
N CYS A 156 -12.01 21.07 24.23
CA CYS A 156 -10.89 20.47 24.94
C CYS A 156 -11.43 19.34 25.83
N THR A 157 -10.89 18.15 25.70
CA THR A 157 -11.37 16.96 26.42
C THR A 157 -10.21 16.05 26.80
N PRO A 158 -10.29 15.38 27.96
CA PRO A 158 -9.39 14.27 28.25
C PRO A 158 -9.56 13.17 27.21
N ALA A 159 -8.46 12.60 26.79
CA ALA A 159 -8.45 11.48 25.86
C ALA A 159 -7.24 10.59 26.11
N GLN A 160 -7.29 9.38 25.59
CA GLN A 160 -6.17 8.47 25.56
C GLN A 160 -5.74 8.26 24.12
N LEU A 161 -4.45 8.37 23.86
CA LEU A 161 -3.88 7.94 22.57
C LEU A 161 -3.68 6.42 22.64
N VAL A 162 -4.32 5.70 21.72
CA VAL A 162 -4.20 4.24 21.60
C VAL A 162 -3.16 3.94 20.52
N ALA A 163 -2.01 3.46 20.95
CA ALA A 163 -0.91 3.04 20.08
C ALA A 163 -0.72 1.51 20.18
N PRO A 164 -0.01 0.87 19.25
CA PRO A 164 0.05 -0.59 19.19
C PRO A 164 0.44 -1.30 20.49
N SER A 165 1.36 -0.76 21.26
CA SER A 165 1.83 -1.38 22.51
C SER A 165 1.50 -0.60 23.77
N ILE A 166 1.10 0.65 23.66
CA ILE A 166 0.83 1.51 24.81
C ILE A 166 -0.43 2.34 24.61
N VAL A 167 -1.03 2.71 25.73
CA VAL A 167 -2.11 3.67 25.79
C VAL A 167 -1.71 4.76 26.77
N VAL A 168 -1.70 6.01 26.31
CA VAL A 168 -1.26 7.15 27.11
C VAL A 168 -2.38 8.16 27.30
N LYS A 169 -2.49 8.68 28.51
CA LYS A 169 -3.45 9.73 28.85
C LYS A 169 -2.94 11.10 28.40
N GLY A 170 -3.83 11.93 27.97
CA GLY A 170 -3.53 13.29 27.56
C GLY A 170 -4.78 14.10 27.32
N THR A 171 -4.60 15.23 26.67
CA THR A 171 -5.68 16.17 26.35
C THR A 171 -5.78 16.35 24.84
N LEU A 172 -6.98 16.19 24.32
CA LEU A 172 -7.32 16.46 22.93
C LEU A 172 -7.95 17.84 22.82
N SER A 173 -7.36 18.71 22.03
CA SER A 173 -7.86 20.04 21.74
C SER A 173 -8.22 20.18 20.29
N ILE A 174 -9.39 20.71 19.99
CA ILE A 174 -9.91 20.91 18.64
C ILE A 174 -10.14 22.39 18.41
N THR A 175 -9.55 22.93 17.36
CA THR A 175 -9.78 24.30 16.89
C THR A 175 -10.71 24.29 15.67
N SER A 176 -10.84 25.41 14.98
CA SER A 176 -11.59 25.48 13.73
C SER A 176 -10.91 24.80 12.54
N SER A 177 -9.62 24.52 12.62
CA SER A 177 -8.79 24.05 11.48
C SER A 177 -7.90 22.85 11.81
N GLU A 178 -7.73 22.51 13.08
CA GLU A 178 -6.78 21.48 13.48
C GLU A 178 -7.19 20.71 14.74
N LEU A 179 -6.61 19.54 14.86
CA LEU A 179 -6.71 18.64 15.99
C LEU A 179 -5.33 18.51 16.64
N CYS A 180 -5.25 18.73 17.94
CA CYS A 180 -4.01 18.63 18.71
C CYS A 180 -4.17 17.65 19.87
N PHE A 181 -3.17 16.82 20.09
CA PHE A 181 -3.09 15.95 21.26
C PHE A 181 -1.79 16.20 22.01
N GLU A 182 -1.88 16.36 23.30
CA GLU A 182 -0.73 16.48 24.20
C GLU A 182 -0.83 15.42 25.29
N VAL A 183 0.22 14.61 25.41
CA VAL A 183 0.32 13.60 26.44
C VAL A 183 0.52 14.26 27.81
N ASP A 184 -0.08 13.68 28.83
CA ASP A 184 0.16 14.06 30.23
C ASP A 184 1.45 13.38 30.71
N GLU A 185 2.57 14.07 30.62
CA GLU A 185 3.87 13.58 31.04
C GLU A 185 4.00 13.41 32.57
N GLU A 186 3.12 14.06 33.34
CA GLU A 186 3.10 13.92 34.79
C GLU A 186 2.30 12.71 35.29
N ASP A 187 1.56 12.04 34.41
CA ASP A 187 0.84 10.82 34.75
C ASP A 187 1.81 9.73 35.23
N PRO A 188 1.61 9.15 36.43
CA PRO A 188 2.47 8.06 36.91
C PRO A 188 2.57 6.87 35.98
N SER A 189 1.51 6.55 35.24
CA SER A 189 1.53 5.46 34.28
C SER A 189 2.41 5.76 33.06
N PHE A 190 2.47 7.01 32.62
CA PHE A 190 3.38 7.45 31.56
C PHE A 190 4.84 7.36 31.97
N LYS A 191 5.15 7.80 33.21
CA LYS A 191 6.52 7.75 33.75
C LYS A 191 7.08 6.34 33.91
N LYS A 192 6.22 5.33 33.96
CA LYS A 192 6.60 3.90 34.04
C LYS A 192 6.86 3.27 32.67
N ILE A 193 6.50 3.95 31.58
CA ILE A 193 6.68 3.39 30.24
C ILE A 193 8.16 3.40 29.86
N ASP A 194 8.65 2.28 29.31
CA ASP A 194 10.01 2.16 28.81
C ASP A 194 10.24 3.19 27.69
N PRO A 195 11.27 4.05 27.77
CA PRO A 195 11.63 4.99 26.71
C PRO A 195 11.80 4.36 25.34
N LYS A 196 12.20 3.10 25.27
CA LYS A 196 12.36 2.36 24.02
C LYS A 196 11.04 2.14 23.30
N ILE A 197 9.94 1.94 24.04
CA ILE A 197 8.59 1.86 23.50
C ILE A 197 8.11 3.23 23.02
N LEU A 198 8.36 4.27 23.81
CA LEU A 198 7.99 5.64 23.44
C LEU A 198 8.67 6.10 22.15
N ALA A 199 9.88 5.63 21.87
CA ALA A 199 10.62 5.94 20.66
C ALA A 199 9.92 5.46 19.38
N TYR A 200 9.09 4.42 19.47
CA TYR A 200 8.27 3.92 18.37
C TYR A 200 6.84 4.49 18.35
N THR A 201 6.48 5.32 19.32
CA THR A 201 5.14 5.87 19.41
C THR A 201 5.12 7.28 18.82
N GLU A 202 4.31 7.47 17.80
CA GLU A 202 4.08 8.77 17.18
C GLU A 202 2.82 9.42 17.73
N GLY A 203 2.74 10.74 17.68
CA GLY A 203 1.56 11.48 18.05
C GLY A 203 1.42 11.80 19.54
N LEU A 204 2.45 11.61 20.37
CA LEU A 204 2.44 12.02 21.80
C LEU A 204 2.19 13.52 21.96
N HIS A 205 2.73 14.33 21.04
CA HIS A 205 2.47 15.75 20.89
C HIS A 205 2.05 15.98 19.42
N GLY A 206 0.93 15.37 19.03
CA GLY A 206 0.49 15.35 17.65
C GLY A 206 -0.35 16.56 17.28
N LYS A 207 -0.19 17.00 16.05
CA LYS A 207 -0.98 18.09 15.46
C LYS A 207 -1.38 17.68 14.05
N TRP A 208 -2.67 17.75 13.74
CA TRP A 208 -3.22 17.32 12.46
C TRP A 208 -4.19 18.37 11.93
N LEU A 209 -3.94 18.82 10.71
CA LEU A 209 -4.82 19.78 10.02
C LEU A 209 -6.09 19.08 9.53
N PHE A 210 -7.22 19.75 9.59
CA PHE A 210 -8.49 19.22 9.09
C PHE A 210 -8.45 18.89 7.60
N THR A 211 -7.67 19.61 6.81
CA THR A 211 -7.46 19.34 5.39
C THR A 211 -6.78 18.01 5.13
N GLU A 212 -6.05 17.47 6.09
CA GLU A 212 -5.35 16.19 6.00
C GLU A 212 -6.20 15.01 6.46
N ILE A 213 -7.35 15.23 7.09
CA ILE A 213 -8.25 14.16 7.53
C ILE A 213 -8.99 13.60 6.31
N ARG A 214 -8.90 12.28 6.09
CA ARG A 214 -9.54 11.58 4.98
C ARG A 214 -10.77 10.79 5.39
N SER A 215 -10.74 10.14 6.54
CA SER A 215 -11.88 9.40 7.07
C SER A 215 -11.83 9.29 8.59
N ILE A 216 -13.00 9.09 9.18
CA ILE A 216 -13.16 8.98 10.64
C ILE A 216 -14.07 7.78 10.91
N PHE A 217 -13.57 6.83 11.70
CA PHE A 217 -14.33 5.65 12.12
C PHE A 217 -14.58 5.67 13.62
N SER A 218 -15.80 5.35 14.02
CA SER A 218 -16.09 4.97 15.41
C SER A 218 -15.47 3.61 15.71
N ARG A 219 -14.80 3.51 16.85
CA ARG A 219 -14.08 2.30 17.27
C ARG A 219 -14.48 1.89 18.67
N ARG A 220 -14.15 0.66 19.00
CA ARG A 220 -14.21 0.16 20.38
C ARG A 220 -12.82 0.17 20.98
N TYR A 221 -12.78 0.44 22.27
CA TYR A 221 -11.61 0.22 23.10
C TYR A 221 -12.04 -0.55 24.35
N LEU A 222 -11.38 -1.66 24.66
CA LEU A 222 -11.78 -2.60 25.72
C LEU A 222 -13.28 -2.97 25.63
N LEU A 223 -13.73 -3.27 24.41
CA LEU A 223 -15.12 -3.61 24.08
C LEU A 223 -16.16 -2.50 24.34
N GLN A 224 -15.72 -1.27 24.62
CA GLN A 224 -16.59 -0.11 24.83
C GLN A 224 -16.56 0.79 23.57
N ASN A 225 -17.73 1.30 23.17
CA ASN A 225 -17.87 2.19 22.00
C ASN A 225 -17.48 3.64 22.32
N THR A 226 -16.23 3.86 22.71
CA THR A 226 -15.71 5.12 23.22
C THR A 226 -14.51 5.65 22.44
N ALA A 227 -14.17 5.06 21.31
CA ALA A 227 -12.99 5.42 20.55
C ALA A 227 -13.30 5.93 19.14
N LEU A 228 -12.36 6.68 18.59
CA LEU A 228 -12.33 7.12 17.19
C LEU A 228 -10.97 6.80 16.58
N GLU A 229 -10.99 6.36 15.33
CA GLU A 229 -9.80 6.24 14.51
C GLU A 229 -9.88 7.21 13.33
N ILE A 230 -8.85 8.02 13.17
CA ILE A 230 -8.78 9.06 12.16
C ILE A 230 -7.70 8.70 11.15
N PHE A 231 -8.10 8.56 9.90
CA PHE A 231 -7.21 8.25 8.78
C PHE A 231 -6.77 9.55 8.09
N MET A 232 -5.47 9.74 8.01
CA MET A 232 -4.85 10.95 7.50
C MET A 232 -4.45 10.83 6.03
N ALA A 233 -4.26 11.96 5.37
CA ALA A 233 -3.78 12.02 3.98
C ALA A 233 -2.38 11.44 3.80
N ASN A 234 -1.55 11.51 4.84
CA ASN A 234 -0.22 10.90 4.85
C ASN A 234 -0.24 9.38 5.02
N ARG A 235 -1.43 8.75 4.97
CA ARG A 235 -1.62 7.31 5.05
C ARG A 235 -1.29 6.70 6.42
N VAL A 236 -1.32 7.49 7.46
CA VAL A 236 -1.18 7.04 8.84
C VAL A 236 -2.51 7.24 9.55
N ALA A 237 -2.88 6.29 10.40
CA ALA A 237 -4.07 6.37 11.23
C ALA A 237 -3.70 6.67 12.68
N VAL A 238 -4.50 7.50 13.34
CA VAL A 238 -4.38 7.77 14.77
C VAL A 238 -5.69 7.41 15.49
N MET A 239 -5.58 6.80 16.67
CA MET A 239 -6.73 6.33 17.43
C MET A 239 -6.76 6.97 18.83
N PHE A 240 -7.93 7.48 19.19
CA PHE A 240 -8.17 8.07 20.51
C PHE A 240 -9.32 7.36 21.20
N ASN A 241 -9.18 7.13 22.49
CA ASN A 241 -10.25 6.69 23.37
C ASN A 241 -10.71 7.83 24.28
N PHE A 242 -12.01 7.95 24.47
CA PHE A 242 -12.66 9.00 25.25
C PHE A 242 -13.34 8.43 26.51
N PRO A 243 -13.64 9.28 27.51
CA PRO A 243 -14.24 8.80 28.75
C PRO A 243 -15.62 8.14 28.58
N ASP A 244 -16.40 8.59 27.61
CA ASP A 244 -17.78 8.15 27.40
C ASP A 244 -18.25 8.35 25.94
N PRO A 245 -19.33 7.68 25.49
CA PRO A 245 -19.87 7.84 24.15
C PRO A 245 -20.41 9.24 23.85
N ALA A 246 -20.82 10.01 24.84
CA ALA A 246 -21.29 11.39 24.65
C ALA A 246 -20.14 12.29 24.21
N THR A 247 -18.96 12.12 24.78
CA THR A 247 -17.73 12.83 24.38
C THR A 247 -17.36 12.51 22.94
N VAL A 248 -17.47 11.25 22.50
CA VAL A 248 -17.24 10.86 21.11
C VAL A 248 -18.14 11.64 20.14
N LYS A 249 -19.41 11.79 20.47
CA LYS A 249 -20.36 12.58 19.66
C LYS A 249 -19.96 14.06 19.58
N LYS A 250 -19.54 14.64 20.71
CA LYS A 250 -19.06 16.03 20.76
C LYS A 250 -17.83 16.21 19.86
N VAL A 251 -16.87 15.32 19.97
CA VAL A 251 -15.64 15.35 19.16
C VAL A 251 -15.98 15.24 17.66
N VAL A 252 -16.78 14.27 17.24
CA VAL A 252 -17.17 14.11 15.85
C VAL A 252 -17.90 15.34 15.31
N ASN A 253 -18.71 16.01 16.14
CA ASN A 253 -19.40 17.23 15.73
C ASN A 253 -18.45 18.41 15.47
N CYS A 254 -17.27 18.42 16.10
CA CYS A 254 -16.25 19.46 15.92
C CYS A 254 -15.28 19.12 14.76
N LEU A 255 -15.26 17.87 14.29
CA LEU A 255 -14.38 17.44 13.21
C LEU A 255 -15.01 17.67 11.82
N PRO A 256 -14.19 17.68 10.74
CA PRO A 256 -14.70 17.83 9.38
C PRO A 256 -15.69 16.71 9.01
N ARG A 257 -16.64 17.03 8.15
CA ARG A 257 -17.66 16.09 7.67
C ARG A 257 -17.15 15.17 6.56
N VAL A 258 -16.07 14.46 6.79
CA VAL A 258 -15.52 13.53 5.80
C VAL A 258 -16.14 12.13 5.89
N GLY A 259 -16.79 11.79 7.01
CA GLY A 259 -17.37 10.47 7.25
C GLY A 259 -16.31 9.37 7.25
N ILE A 260 -16.61 8.25 6.63
CA ILE A 260 -15.67 7.14 6.44
C ILE A 260 -15.02 7.15 5.04
N GLY A 261 -15.24 8.21 4.26
CA GLY A 261 -14.74 8.33 2.90
C GLY A 261 -15.60 7.63 1.84
N THR A 262 -15.32 7.94 0.57
CA THR A 262 -16.06 7.41 -0.58
C THR A 262 -15.56 6.07 -1.10
N SER A 263 -14.37 5.64 -0.68
CA SER A 263 -13.70 4.42 -1.14
C SER A 263 -14.53 3.14 -0.93
N PHE A 264 -15.43 3.14 0.05
CA PHE A 264 -16.31 2.01 0.35
C PHE A 264 -17.70 2.12 -0.30
N GLY A 265 -17.85 2.93 -1.33
CA GLY A 265 -19.13 3.12 -2.03
C GLY A 265 -20.20 3.85 -1.21
N LEU A 266 -19.78 4.64 -0.24
CA LEU A 266 -20.68 5.39 0.63
C LEU A 266 -20.73 6.86 0.23
N PRO A 267 -21.91 7.52 0.28
CA PRO A 267 -22.02 8.92 -0.08
C PRO A 267 -21.32 9.83 0.93
N GLN A 268 -20.55 10.79 0.44
CA GLN A 268 -19.80 11.77 1.26
C GLN A 268 -20.69 12.66 2.14
N THR A 269 -21.95 12.81 1.80
CA THR A 269 -22.85 13.81 2.41
C THR A 269 -23.38 13.43 3.80
N ARG A 270 -23.19 12.21 4.26
CA ARG A 270 -23.66 11.73 5.57
C ARG A 270 -22.51 11.70 6.59
N ARG A 271 -22.81 12.06 7.84
CA ARG A 271 -21.91 11.84 8.99
C ARG A 271 -21.89 10.35 9.37
N ILE A 272 -21.30 9.55 8.53
CA ILE A 272 -21.26 8.10 8.68
C ILE A 272 -20.31 7.67 9.80
N SER A 273 -19.43 8.56 10.24
CA SER A 273 -18.52 8.33 11.38
C SER A 273 -19.22 7.84 12.66
N LEU A 274 -20.47 8.21 12.86
CA LEU A 274 -21.28 7.77 14.01
C LEU A 274 -22.18 6.56 13.70
N ALA A 275 -22.18 6.08 12.46
CA ALA A 275 -22.94 4.90 12.08
C ALA A 275 -22.35 3.65 12.75
N SER A 276 -23.22 2.72 13.12
CA SER A 276 -22.77 1.42 13.59
C SER A 276 -22.12 0.62 12.46
N PRO A 277 -21.23 -0.32 12.77
CA PRO A 277 -20.65 -1.19 11.75
C PRO A 277 -21.67 -1.90 10.87
N ARG A 278 -22.80 -2.33 11.44
CA ARG A 278 -23.93 -2.92 10.67
C ARG A 278 -24.54 -1.94 9.66
N GLN A 279 -24.70 -0.68 10.06
CA GLN A 279 -25.22 0.35 9.17
C GLN A 279 -24.25 0.63 8.03
N ILE A 280 -22.96 0.68 8.32
CA ILE A 280 -21.91 0.85 7.31
C ILE A 280 -21.93 -0.32 6.34
N PHE A 281 -21.97 -1.55 6.85
CA PHE A 281 -22.03 -2.76 6.03
C PHE A 281 -23.24 -2.75 5.08
N LYS A 282 -24.44 -2.44 5.59
CA LYS A 282 -25.67 -2.38 4.78
C LYS A 282 -25.66 -1.27 3.74
N ALA A 283 -25.04 -0.13 4.07
CA ALA A 283 -25.04 1.04 3.19
C ALA A 283 -23.95 0.96 2.10
N SER A 284 -22.93 0.09 2.26
CA SER A 284 -21.88 -0.09 1.29
C SER A 284 -22.33 -1.01 0.14
N ASN A 285 -21.73 -0.83 -1.02
CA ASN A 285 -21.89 -1.72 -2.17
C ASN A 285 -20.77 -2.78 -2.26
N MET A 286 -19.95 -2.92 -1.22
CA MET A 286 -18.76 -3.77 -1.27
C MET A 286 -19.10 -5.26 -1.37
N THR A 287 -20.16 -5.71 -0.73
CA THR A 287 -20.62 -7.11 -0.84
C THR A 287 -21.04 -7.44 -2.28
N GLN A 288 -21.78 -6.56 -2.93
CA GLN A 288 -22.15 -6.72 -4.33
C GLN A 288 -20.95 -6.72 -5.25
N ARG A 289 -20.01 -5.79 -5.05
CA ARG A 289 -18.77 -5.75 -5.81
C ARG A 289 -17.95 -7.01 -5.64
N TRP A 290 -17.90 -7.56 -4.45
CA TRP A 290 -17.24 -8.83 -4.18
C TRP A 290 -17.96 -10.01 -4.86
N GLN A 291 -19.29 -10.05 -4.80
CA GLN A 291 -20.11 -11.06 -5.48
C GLN A 291 -19.90 -11.02 -7.00
N HIS A 292 -19.82 -9.83 -7.59
CA HIS A 292 -19.59 -9.61 -9.01
C HIS A 292 -18.12 -9.69 -9.43
N ARG A 293 -17.22 -10.06 -8.51
CA ARG A 293 -15.78 -10.20 -8.79
C ARG A 293 -15.05 -8.91 -9.15
N GLU A 294 -15.60 -7.77 -8.83
CA GLU A 294 -14.95 -6.47 -9.02
C GLU A 294 -13.83 -6.24 -8.02
N ILE A 295 -13.93 -6.83 -6.83
CA ILE A 295 -12.90 -6.82 -5.80
C ILE A 295 -12.50 -8.24 -5.40
N SER A 296 -11.26 -8.39 -4.96
CA SER A 296 -10.71 -9.67 -4.53
C SER A 296 -11.24 -10.13 -3.17
N ASN A 297 -11.01 -11.37 -2.82
CA ASN A 297 -11.28 -11.89 -1.47
C ASN A 297 -10.46 -11.13 -0.42
N PHE A 298 -9.20 -10.83 -0.72
CA PHE A 298 -8.34 -10.05 0.19
C PHE A 298 -8.90 -8.66 0.46
N GLU A 299 -9.27 -7.92 -0.58
CA GLU A 299 -9.87 -6.58 -0.45
C GLU A 299 -11.15 -6.61 0.38
N TYR A 300 -12.00 -7.60 0.12
CA TYR A 300 -13.26 -7.75 0.85
C TYR A 300 -13.04 -8.07 2.33
N LEU A 301 -12.11 -8.98 2.65
CA LEU A 301 -11.76 -9.29 4.02
C LEU A 301 -11.15 -8.09 4.76
N MET A 302 -10.30 -7.31 4.11
CA MET A 302 -9.77 -6.08 4.71
C MET A 302 -10.88 -5.05 4.96
N PHE A 303 -11.81 -4.91 4.04
CA PHE A 303 -12.99 -4.06 4.24
C PHE A 303 -13.80 -4.51 5.47
N LEU A 304 -14.12 -5.80 5.57
CA LEU A 304 -14.87 -6.33 6.71
C LEU A 304 -14.14 -6.12 8.05
N ASN A 305 -12.83 -6.37 8.08
CA ASN A 305 -12.00 -6.10 9.25
C ASN A 305 -12.05 -4.62 9.64
N THR A 306 -11.92 -3.73 8.67
CA THR A 306 -11.91 -2.28 8.91
C THR A 306 -13.22 -1.79 9.51
N ILE A 307 -14.35 -2.18 8.95
CA ILE A 307 -15.66 -1.74 9.45
C ILE A 307 -16.07 -2.46 10.75
N ALA A 308 -15.58 -3.69 10.99
CA ALA A 308 -15.84 -4.42 12.22
C ALA A 308 -14.99 -3.96 13.42
N GLY A 309 -14.18 -2.91 13.24
CA GLY A 309 -13.41 -2.29 14.31
C GLY A 309 -11.98 -2.83 14.45
N ARG A 310 -11.53 -3.70 13.56
CA ARG A 310 -10.14 -4.17 13.57
C ARG A 310 -9.20 -3.05 13.12
N THR A 311 -8.09 -2.91 13.82
CA THR A 311 -7.14 -1.80 13.62
C THR A 311 -5.72 -2.24 13.95
N TYR A 312 -4.75 -1.64 13.29
CA TYR A 312 -3.34 -1.80 13.62
C TYR A 312 -2.91 -1.01 14.88
N ASN A 313 -3.71 -0.03 15.30
CA ASN A 313 -3.41 0.79 16.48
C ASN A 313 -3.70 0.08 17.81
N ASP A 314 -4.49 -0.98 17.79
CA ASP A 314 -4.76 -1.82 18.96
C ASP A 314 -4.49 -3.28 18.63
N LEU A 315 -3.40 -3.83 19.16
CA LEU A 315 -3.00 -5.22 18.90
C LEU A 315 -4.04 -6.24 19.39
N ASN A 316 -4.90 -5.88 20.34
CA ASN A 316 -6.00 -6.73 20.78
C ASN A 316 -7.13 -6.80 19.76
N GLN A 317 -7.16 -5.89 18.81
CA GLN A 317 -8.13 -5.80 17.73
C GLN A 317 -7.44 -5.85 16.36
N TYR A 318 -6.40 -6.67 16.23
CA TYR A 318 -5.65 -6.82 14.99
C TYR A 318 -6.52 -7.46 13.90
N PRO A 319 -6.38 -7.09 12.62
CA PRO A 319 -7.12 -7.72 11.53
C PRO A 319 -6.95 -9.24 11.50
N VAL A 320 -7.99 -9.95 11.17
CA VAL A 320 -8.05 -11.43 11.16
C VAL A 320 -8.27 -11.94 9.74
N PHE A 321 -7.45 -12.90 9.34
CA PHE A 321 -7.56 -13.61 8.07
C PHE A 321 -7.58 -15.12 8.29
N PRO A 322 -8.26 -15.88 7.43
CA PRO A 322 -8.35 -17.32 7.62
C PRO A 322 -7.08 -18.06 7.21
N TRP A 323 -6.81 -19.17 7.87
CA TRP A 323 -6.06 -20.26 7.27
C TRP A 323 -6.89 -20.81 6.10
N VAL A 324 -6.28 -21.01 4.95
CA VAL A 324 -6.99 -21.57 3.78
C VAL A 324 -6.39 -22.87 3.27
N ILE A 325 -5.11 -23.08 3.47
CA ILE A 325 -4.39 -24.29 3.08
C ILE A 325 -4.28 -25.24 4.29
N THR A 326 -4.37 -26.52 4.03
CA THR A 326 -4.18 -27.58 5.06
C THR A 326 -2.95 -28.43 4.85
N ASN A 327 -2.36 -28.39 3.66
CA ASN A 327 -1.21 -29.20 3.29
C ASN A 327 0.07 -28.36 3.30
N TYR A 328 0.89 -28.56 4.31
CA TYR A 328 2.19 -27.91 4.49
C TYR A 328 3.36 -28.89 4.48
N GLU A 329 3.12 -30.15 4.08
CA GLU A 329 4.11 -31.24 4.16
C GLU A 329 4.55 -31.75 2.77
N SER A 330 3.74 -31.57 1.73
CA SER A 330 4.02 -32.08 0.38
C SER A 330 5.10 -31.26 -0.32
N GLU A 331 5.86 -31.92 -1.20
CA GLU A 331 6.84 -31.25 -2.08
C GLU A 331 6.18 -30.32 -3.10
N GLU A 332 4.99 -30.68 -3.55
CA GLU A 332 4.18 -29.89 -4.46
C GLU A 332 2.79 -29.66 -3.88
N LEU A 333 2.24 -28.50 -4.15
CA LEU A 333 0.88 -28.13 -3.74
C LEU A 333 -0.01 -27.99 -4.99
N ASP A 334 -1.01 -28.85 -5.08
CA ASP A 334 -2.01 -28.78 -6.15
C ASP A 334 -3.27 -28.04 -5.66
N LEU A 335 -3.46 -26.81 -6.09
CA LEU A 335 -4.60 -25.96 -5.72
C LEU A 335 -5.92 -26.35 -6.41
N THR A 336 -5.94 -27.43 -7.21
CA THR A 336 -7.18 -28.01 -7.75
C THR A 336 -7.77 -29.10 -6.88
N LEU A 337 -7.01 -29.60 -5.89
CA LEU A 337 -7.46 -30.65 -4.98
C LEU A 337 -8.18 -30.07 -3.74
N PRO A 338 -9.47 -30.43 -3.52
CA PRO A 338 -10.21 -29.97 -2.36
C PRO A 338 -9.56 -30.31 -1.02
N SER A 339 -8.84 -31.43 -0.94
CA SER A 339 -8.16 -31.89 0.27
C SER A 339 -7.05 -30.98 0.76
N ASN A 340 -6.51 -30.10 -0.11
CA ASN A 340 -5.50 -29.13 0.23
C ASN A 340 -6.08 -27.84 0.85
N PHE A 341 -7.40 -27.74 0.91
CA PHE A 341 -8.10 -26.57 1.44
C PHE A 341 -8.81 -26.88 2.75
N ARG A 342 -8.81 -25.88 3.62
CA ARG A 342 -9.59 -25.92 4.88
C ARG A 342 -11.08 -25.88 4.61
N ASP A 343 -11.84 -26.57 5.44
CA ASP A 343 -13.29 -26.38 5.54
C ASP A 343 -13.59 -25.05 6.26
N LEU A 344 -13.88 -24.01 5.50
CA LEU A 344 -14.15 -22.66 6.02
C LEU A 344 -15.50 -22.53 6.74
N SER A 345 -16.35 -23.57 6.70
CA SER A 345 -17.59 -23.60 7.47
C SER A 345 -17.41 -23.87 8.95
N LYS A 346 -16.20 -24.29 9.34
CA LYS A 346 -15.87 -24.66 10.72
C LYS A 346 -14.79 -23.74 11.29
N PRO A 347 -14.88 -23.34 12.57
CA PRO A 347 -13.80 -22.64 13.23
C PRO A 347 -12.56 -23.54 13.37
N ILE A 348 -11.38 -22.94 13.56
CA ILE A 348 -10.13 -23.68 13.69
C ILE A 348 -10.21 -24.76 14.75
N GLY A 349 -10.83 -24.47 15.89
CA GLY A 349 -10.99 -25.43 16.99
C GLY A 349 -11.85 -26.64 16.67
N ALA A 350 -12.70 -26.57 15.66
CA ALA A 350 -13.62 -27.63 15.26
C ALA A 350 -13.21 -28.39 14.00
N LEU A 351 -12.07 -28.06 13.38
CA LEU A 351 -11.60 -28.76 12.18
C LEU A 351 -11.18 -30.21 12.47
N ASN A 352 -10.47 -30.44 13.56
CA ASN A 352 -10.11 -31.79 14.01
C ASN A 352 -11.29 -32.40 14.77
N PRO A 353 -11.88 -33.51 14.31
CA PRO A 353 -13.07 -34.12 14.95
C PRO A 353 -12.88 -34.49 16.41
N LYS A 354 -11.67 -34.95 16.78
CA LYS A 354 -11.36 -35.30 18.18
C LYS A 354 -11.37 -34.08 19.08
N ARG A 355 -10.75 -33.00 18.59
CA ARG A 355 -10.72 -31.73 19.32
C ARG A 355 -12.09 -31.08 19.38
N ALA A 356 -12.86 -31.15 18.30
CA ALA A 356 -14.24 -30.66 18.25
C ALA A 356 -15.12 -31.40 19.31
N ALA A 357 -14.99 -32.71 19.41
CA ALA A 357 -15.71 -33.50 20.43
C ALA A 357 -15.30 -33.10 21.86
N PHE A 358 -13.99 -32.85 22.08
CA PHE A 358 -13.49 -32.38 23.38
C PHE A 358 -14.10 -31.02 23.77
N PHE A 359 -14.17 -30.09 22.87
CA PHE A 359 -14.74 -28.76 23.14
C PHE A 359 -16.25 -28.83 23.32
N ALA A 360 -16.94 -29.66 22.55
CA ALA A 360 -18.39 -29.86 22.69
C ALA A 360 -18.72 -30.49 24.06
N GLU A 361 -17.99 -31.50 24.50
CA GLU A 361 -18.16 -32.13 25.83
C GLU A 361 -17.87 -31.12 26.95
N ARG A 362 -16.81 -30.33 26.83
CA ARG A 362 -16.52 -29.28 27.82
C ARG A 362 -17.67 -28.27 27.93
N TYR A 363 -18.24 -27.87 26.81
CA TYR A 363 -19.36 -26.95 26.78
C TYR A 363 -20.59 -27.52 27.47
N GLU A 364 -20.96 -28.77 27.19
CA GLU A 364 -22.12 -29.40 27.74
C GLU A 364 -21.96 -29.73 29.23
N SER A 365 -20.76 -30.10 29.67
CA SER A 365 -20.47 -30.45 31.05
C SER A 365 -20.14 -29.26 31.96
N TRP A 366 -20.21 -28.04 31.45
CA TRP A 366 -19.87 -26.84 32.21
C TRP A 366 -20.94 -26.57 33.30
N GLU A 367 -20.49 -26.48 34.54
CA GLU A 367 -21.36 -26.34 35.73
C GLU A 367 -21.18 -25.05 36.53
N ASP A 368 -20.34 -24.09 36.04
CA ASP A 368 -20.14 -22.85 36.74
C ASP A 368 -21.28 -21.86 36.48
N ASP A 369 -21.97 -21.45 37.54
CA ASP A 369 -23.09 -20.51 37.45
C ASP A 369 -22.66 -19.05 37.25
N GLN A 370 -21.39 -18.72 37.50
CA GLN A 370 -20.88 -17.34 37.38
C GLN A 370 -20.27 -17.07 36.02
N VAL A 371 -19.70 -18.06 35.38
CA VAL A 371 -19.08 -17.95 34.07
C VAL A 371 -19.93 -18.69 33.03
N PRO A 372 -20.44 -18.00 32.01
CA PRO A 372 -21.22 -18.66 30.96
C PRO A 372 -20.42 -19.73 30.22
N LYS A 373 -21.14 -20.71 29.70
CA LYS A 373 -20.51 -21.78 28.89
C LYS A 373 -19.76 -21.26 27.67
N PHE A 374 -18.65 -21.89 27.35
CA PHE A 374 -17.85 -21.59 26.18
C PHE A 374 -17.13 -22.84 25.64
N HIS A 375 -16.83 -22.85 24.33
CA HIS A 375 -16.03 -23.89 23.72
C HIS A 375 -14.55 -23.62 23.92
N TYR A 376 -14.12 -22.36 23.74
CA TYR A 376 -12.72 -21.95 23.72
C TYR A 376 -12.41 -20.93 24.82
N GLY A 377 -11.42 -21.24 25.64
CA GLY A 377 -10.90 -20.31 26.64
C GLY A 377 -9.95 -19.26 26.07
N THR A 378 -9.34 -19.53 24.93
CA THR A 378 -8.52 -18.58 24.15
C THR A 378 -9.28 -18.10 22.92
N HIS A 379 -8.91 -16.93 22.39
CA HIS A 379 -9.51 -16.37 21.19
C HIS A 379 -8.64 -16.66 19.96
N TYR A 380 -9.19 -16.57 18.75
CA TYR A 380 -8.44 -16.73 17.51
C TYR A 380 -7.54 -15.53 17.19
N SER A 381 -7.69 -14.40 17.87
CA SER A 381 -6.89 -13.18 17.71
C SER A 381 -6.66 -12.50 19.04
N THR A 382 -5.40 -12.42 19.46
CA THR A 382 -4.96 -11.72 20.66
C THR A 382 -3.74 -10.87 20.35
N ALA A 383 -3.43 -9.88 21.20
CA ALA A 383 -2.18 -9.11 21.07
C ALA A 383 -0.95 -10.01 21.10
N SER A 384 -0.98 -11.03 21.95
CA SER A 384 0.10 -12.01 22.05
C SER A 384 0.31 -12.77 20.75
N PHE A 385 -0.76 -13.19 20.08
CA PHE A 385 -0.66 -13.88 18.79
C PHE A 385 -0.14 -12.99 17.68
N ALA A 386 -0.60 -11.75 17.61
CA ALA A 386 -0.08 -10.77 16.66
C ALA A 386 1.42 -10.54 16.84
N LEU A 387 1.88 -10.36 18.06
CA LEU A 387 3.30 -10.22 18.39
C LEU A 387 4.10 -11.48 18.10
N THR A 388 3.53 -12.66 18.33
CA THR A 388 4.16 -13.94 17.99
C THR A 388 4.39 -14.07 16.48
N TRP A 389 3.38 -13.74 15.67
CA TRP A 389 3.49 -13.78 14.21
C TRP A 389 4.55 -12.79 13.69
N LEU A 390 4.61 -11.59 14.24
CA LEU A 390 5.44 -10.49 13.77
C LEU A 390 6.76 -10.34 14.56
N LEU A 391 7.15 -11.35 15.30
CA LEU A 391 8.30 -11.34 16.21
C LEU A 391 9.61 -10.86 15.56
N ARG A 392 9.82 -11.16 14.30
CA ARG A 392 11.06 -10.86 13.57
C ARG A 392 11.14 -9.46 13.01
N ILE A 393 10.07 -8.68 13.17
CA ILE A 393 9.94 -7.35 12.57
C ILE A 393 9.87 -6.29 13.66
N GLU A 394 10.75 -5.29 13.61
CA GLU A 394 10.57 -4.08 14.42
C GLU A 394 9.41 -3.22 13.86
N PRO A 395 8.61 -2.55 14.70
CA PRO A 395 8.75 -2.43 16.16
C PRO A 395 8.15 -3.58 16.99
N PHE A 396 7.58 -4.59 16.36
CA PHE A 396 6.90 -5.69 17.04
C PHE A 396 7.84 -6.54 17.91
N THR A 397 9.09 -6.67 17.53
CA THR A 397 10.11 -7.33 18.36
C THR A 397 10.28 -6.61 19.69
N THR A 398 10.39 -5.30 19.67
CA THR A 398 10.48 -4.46 20.87
C THR A 398 9.21 -4.58 21.73
N PHE A 399 8.05 -4.57 21.12
CA PHE A 399 6.77 -4.73 21.82
C PHE A 399 6.63 -6.12 22.45
N PHE A 400 7.08 -7.16 21.78
CA PHE A 400 7.10 -8.52 22.31
C PHE A 400 7.99 -8.61 23.54
N LEU A 401 9.22 -8.12 23.46
CA LEU A 401 10.17 -8.12 24.58
C LEU A 401 9.66 -7.32 25.78
N HIS A 402 8.98 -6.20 25.52
CA HIS A 402 8.37 -5.43 26.61
C HIS A 402 7.33 -6.23 27.39
N VAL A 403 6.46 -6.94 26.69
CA VAL A 403 5.43 -7.79 27.31
C VAL A 403 6.03 -9.01 28.01
N GLN A 404 7.12 -9.54 27.50
CA GLN A 404 7.80 -10.74 28.02
C GLN A 404 8.90 -10.45 29.07
N GLY A 405 8.97 -9.24 29.59
CA GLY A 405 9.96 -8.87 30.60
C GLY A 405 11.41 -8.76 30.09
N GLY A 406 11.57 -8.41 28.81
CA GLY A 406 12.87 -8.13 28.19
C GLY A 406 13.59 -9.30 27.56
N LYS A 407 12.98 -10.50 27.57
CA LYS A 407 13.58 -11.71 26.99
C LYS A 407 12.63 -12.37 25.99
N PHE A 408 13.21 -13.04 24.99
CA PHE A 408 12.43 -13.91 24.12
C PHE A 408 11.88 -15.11 24.89
N ASP A 409 10.77 -15.65 24.40
CA ASP A 409 10.21 -16.88 24.93
C ASP A 409 11.13 -18.08 24.62
N HIS A 410 10.90 -19.23 25.26
CA HIS A 410 11.60 -20.46 24.97
C HIS A 410 11.56 -20.78 23.47
N ALA A 411 12.72 -21.16 22.91
CA ALA A 411 12.85 -21.35 21.47
C ALA A 411 11.86 -22.36 20.88
N ASP A 412 11.50 -23.40 21.63
CA ASP A 412 10.53 -24.40 21.19
C ASP A 412 9.10 -23.88 21.10
N ARG A 413 8.77 -22.77 21.76
CA ARG A 413 7.46 -22.10 21.70
C ARG A 413 7.42 -20.92 20.73
N THR A 414 8.58 -20.51 20.23
CA THR A 414 8.69 -19.40 19.27
C THR A 414 8.17 -19.83 17.91
N PHE A 415 7.44 -18.95 17.25
CA PHE A 415 7.03 -19.15 15.85
C PHE A 415 8.27 -19.28 14.95
N SER A 416 8.50 -20.47 14.45
CA SER A 416 9.69 -20.80 13.66
C SER A 416 9.43 -21.73 12.48
N SER A 417 8.19 -22.23 12.33
CA SER A 417 7.79 -23.11 11.23
C SER A 417 6.30 -22.96 10.96
N ILE A 418 5.95 -22.74 9.70
CA ILE A 418 4.55 -22.65 9.27
C ILE A 418 3.83 -23.99 9.44
N SER A 419 4.47 -25.07 9.04
CA SER A 419 3.97 -26.44 9.18
C SER A 419 3.70 -26.79 10.65
N ARG A 420 4.61 -26.44 11.55
CA ARG A 420 4.44 -26.67 12.99
C ARG A 420 3.31 -25.80 13.55
N ALA A 421 3.21 -24.54 13.15
CA ALA A 421 2.13 -23.65 13.58
C ALA A 421 0.76 -24.20 13.19
N TRP A 422 0.62 -24.70 11.97
CA TRP A 422 -0.62 -25.36 11.51
C TRP A 422 -0.91 -26.63 12.33
N ARG A 423 0.08 -27.50 12.54
CA ARG A 423 -0.11 -28.72 13.36
C ARG A 423 -0.55 -28.39 14.78
N ASN A 424 0.06 -27.40 15.41
CA ASN A 424 -0.33 -26.95 16.74
C ASN A 424 -1.77 -26.43 16.76
N SER A 425 -2.18 -25.68 15.75
CA SER A 425 -3.54 -25.19 15.61
C SER A 425 -4.57 -26.32 15.39
N GLN A 426 -4.16 -27.54 15.13
CA GLN A 426 -5.03 -28.71 14.97
C GLN A 426 -4.99 -29.66 16.17
N ARG A 427 -3.96 -29.59 17.02
CA ARG A 427 -3.73 -30.52 18.11
C ARG A 427 -3.84 -29.91 19.50
N ASP A 428 -3.32 -28.69 19.67
CA ASP A 428 -3.29 -28.04 20.97
C ASP A 428 -4.66 -27.45 21.29
N THR A 429 -5.18 -27.76 22.47
CA THR A 429 -6.48 -27.23 22.92
C THR A 429 -6.43 -25.74 23.25
N SER A 430 -5.23 -25.17 23.41
CA SER A 430 -5.00 -23.75 23.65
C SER A 430 -4.66 -22.95 22.38
N ASP A 431 -4.44 -23.63 21.26
CA ASP A 431 -4.03 -22.98 19.99
C ASP A 431 -5.14 -23.07 18.94
N ILE A 432 -5.89 -21.98 18.83
CA ILE A 432 -6.99 -21.82 17.85
C ILE A 432 -6.80 -20.55 17.02
N LYS A 433 -5.58 -20.02 16.95
CA LYS A 433 -5.30 -18.77 16.27
C LYS A 433 -5.55 -18.85 14.77
N GLU A 434 -6.15 -17.80 14.27
CA GLU A 434 -6.25 -17.51 12.84
C GLU A 434 -5.02 -16.74 12.36
N LEU A 435 -4.94 -16.47 11.07
CA LEU A 435 -3.87 -15.69 10.47
C LEU A 435 -4.11 -14.18 10.57
N ILE A 436 -3.08 -13.44 10.27
CA ILE A 436 -3.09 -11.98 10.07
C ILE A 436 -2.92 -11.66 8.58
N PRO A 437 -3.28 -10.46 8.13
CA PRO A 437 -3.21 -10.11 6.71
C PRO A 437 -1.83 -10.28 6.08
N GLU A 438 -0.79 -10.07 6.86
CA GLU A 438 0.62 -10.12 6.44
C GLU A 438 1.03 -11.46 5.85
N PHE A 439 0.37 -12.55 6.21
CA PHE A 439 0.59 -13.86 5.58
C PHE A 439 0.31 -13.87 4.08
N TYR A 440 -0.43 -12.91 3.59
CA TYR A 440 -0.86 -12.81 2.20
C TYR A 440 -0.13 -11.73 1.39
N TYR A 441 0.73 -10.92 2.02
CA TYR A 441 1.42 -9.84 1.31
C TYR A 441 2.82 -9.47 1.82
N LEU A 442 3.25 -9.96 2.98
CA LEU A 442 4.50 -9.52 3.61
C LEU A 442 5.50 -10.68 3.79
N PRO A 443 6.27 -11.03 2.77
CA PRO A 443 7.23 -12.14 2.86
C PRO A 443 8.34 -11.89 3.89
N GLU A 444 8.67 -10.64 4.19
CA GLU A 444 9.72 -10.26 5.13
C GLU A 444 9.41 -10.69 6.58
N MET A 445 8.14 -10.96 6.92
CA MET A 445 7.79 -11.46 8.25
C MET A 445 8.38 -12.84 8.57
N PHE A 446 8.77 -13.60 7.55
CA PHE A 446 9.35 -14.94 7.69
C PHE A 446 10.88 -14.93 7.75
N VAL A 447 11.49 -13.78 7.62
CA VAL A 447 12.94 -13.60 7.58
C VAL A 447 13.41 -12.85 8.83
N ASN A 448 14.45 -13.34 9.45
CA ASN A 448 15.09 -12.68 10.58
C ASN A 448 16.06 -11.59 10.09
N LEU A 449 15.51 -10.51 9.52
CA LEU A 449 16.26 -9.41 8.88
C LEU A 449 17.26 -8.74 9.82
N ASN A 450 16.90 -8.57 11.08
CA ASN A 450 17.72 -7.89 12.06
C ASN A 450 18.67 -8.85 12.80
N ASN A 451 18.69 -10.13 12.41
CA ASN A 451 19.52 -11.20 13.01
C ASN A 451 19.40 -11.27 14.55
N TYR A 452 18.17 -11.30 15.05
CA TYR A 452 17.92 -11.50 16.47
C TYR A 452 18.37 -12.89 16.93
N ASN A 453 18.85 -12.98 18.16
CA ASN A 453 19.11 -14.26 18.80
C ASN A 453 17.79 -14.79 19.40
N LEU A 454 17.10 -15.63 18.65
CA LEU A 454 15.82 -16.23 19.04
C LEU A 454 16.00 -17.53 19.87
N GLY A 455 17.22 -17.94 20.10
CA GLY A 455 17.54 -19.10 20.93
C GLY A 455 17.78 -20.38 20.15
N VAL A 456 17.97 -21.44 20.90
CA VAL A 456 18.22 -22.80 20.40
C VAL A 456 17.17 -23.73 20.98
N MET A 457 16.55 -24.54 20.15
CA MET A 457 15.55 -25.53 20.55
C MET A 457 16.22 -26.69 21.31
N ASP A 458 15.41 -27.48 22.01
CA ASP A 458 15.89 -28.63 22.78
C ASP A 458 16.60 -29.68 21.92
N ASP A 459 16.26 -29.77 20.64
CA ASP A 459 16.90 -30.64 19.65
C ASP A 459 18.23 -30.09 19.09
N GLY A 460 18.66 -28.91 19.52
CA GLY A 460 19.85 -28.21 19.04
C GLY A 460 19.65 -27.33 17.80
N THR A 461 18.46 -27.21 17.28
CA THR A 461 18.15 -26.35 16.12
C THR A 461 18.20 -24.88 16.54
N VAL A 462 18.96 -24.06 15.80
CA VAL A 462 19.01 -22.61 16.00
C VAL A 462 17.80 -21.97 15.33
N VAL A 463 17.04 -21.17 16.07
CA VAL A 463 15.89 -20.44 15.55
C VAL A 463 16.36 -19.15 14.88
N SER A 464 16.07 -18.98 13.59
CA SER A 464 16.35 -17.77 12.82
C SER A 464 15.16 -17.46 11.90
N ASP A 465 15.28 -17.71 10.60
CA ASP A 465 14.16 -17.56 9.67
C ASP A 465 13.06 -18.59 9.95
N VAL A 466 11.85 -18.29 9.52
CA VAL A 466 10.74 -19.23 9.60
C VAL A 466 10.92 -20.33 8.55
N GLU A 467 10.82 -21.59 8.98
CA GLU A 467 10.82 -22.73 8.10
C GLU A 467 9.56 -22.74 7.24
N LEU A 468 9.74 -22.73 5.93
CA LEU A 468 8.67 -22.76 4.95
C LEU A 468 8.22 -24.19 4.63
N PRO A 469 6.99 -24.40 4.13
CA PRO A 469 6.59 -25.69 3.60
C PRO A 469 7.48 -26.12 2.43
N PRO A 470 7.65 -27.43 2.18
CA PRO A 470 8.51 -27.90 1.08
C PRO A 470 8.13 -27.38 -0.30
N TRP A 471 6.85 -27.09 -0.53
CA TRP A 471 6.34 -26.54 -1.78
C TRP A 471 6.64 -25.05 -1.99
N ALA A 472 7.20 -24.36 -1.03
CA ALA A 472 7.63 -22.96 -1.14
C ALA A 472 9.15 -22.84 -0.87
N LYS A 473 9.91 -22.41 -1.86
CA LYS A 473 11.38 -22.29 -1.74
C LYS A 473 11.83 -20.97 -1.12
N THR A 474 11.02 -19.93 -1.29
CA THR A 474 11.31 -18.58 -0.78
C THR A 474 10.09 -18.01 -0.05
N PRO A 475 10.28 -17.06 0.87
CA PRO A 475 9.17 -16.37 1.52
C PRO A 475 8.21 -15.71 0.52
N GLU A 476 8.74 -15.14 -0.55
CA GLU A 476 7.97 -14.51 -1.61
C GLU A 476 7.08 -15.54 -2.34
N GLU A 477 7.61 -16.71 -2.61
CA GLU A 477 6.85 -17.81 -3.22
C GLU A 477 5.74 -18.31 -2.28
N PHE A 478 6.04 -18.47 -0.98
CA PHE A 478 5.03 -18.84 0.01
C PHE A 478 3.87 -17.84 0.05
N VAL A 479 4.17 -16.56 0.13
CA VAL A 479 3.15 -15.50 0.18
C VAL A 479 2.33 -15.47 -1.11
N ARG A 480 2.98 -15.63 -2.26
CA ARG A 480 2.32 -15.68 -3.57
C ARG A 480 1.35 -16.86 -3.66
N ILE A 481 1.79 -18.06 -3.30
CA ILE A 481 0.95 -19.27 -3.34
C ILE A 481 -0.19 -19.18 -2.33
N ASN A 482 0.09 -18.69 -1.13
CA ASN A 482 -0.93 -18.49 -0.10
C ASN A 482 -2.02 -17.49 -0.58
N ARG A 483 -1.61 -16.40 -1.22
CA ARG A 483 -2.54 -15.45 -1.83
C ARG A 483 -3.35 -16.06 -2.97
N LEU A 484 -2.73 -16.87 -3.83
CA LEU A 484 -3.44 -17.61 -4.89
C LEU A 484 -4.48 -18.56 -4.31
N ALA A 485 -4.15 -19.24 -3.22
CA ALA A 485 -5.11 -20.09 -2.51
C ALA A 485 -6.31 -19.29 -1.98
N LEU A 486 -6.06 -18.13 -1.37
CA LEU A 486 -7.12 -17.23 -0.89
C LEU A 486 -8.04 -16.78 -2.03
N GLU A 487 -7.49 -16.51 -3.21
CA GLU A 487 -8.25 -16.02 -4.38
C GLU A 487 -8.82 -17.17 -5.24
N SER A 488 -8.58 -18.42 -4.87
CA SER A 488 -9.06 -19.59 -5.61
C SER A 488 -10.58 -19.72 -5.59
N GLU A 489 -11.13 -20.49 -6.54
CA GLU A 489 -12.57 -20.79 -6.58
C GLU A 489 -13.04 -21.57 -5.35
N PHE A 490 -12.22 -22.47 -4.81
CA PHE A 490 -12.52 -23.18 -3.58
C PHE A 490 -12.81 -22.25 -2.42
N VAL A 491 -11.91 -21.32 -2.19
CA VAL A 491 -12.07 -20.33 -1.13
C VAL A 491 -13.21 -19.38 -1.45
N SER A 492 -13.34 -18.92 -2.68
CA SER A 492 -14.42 -18.02 -3.11
C SER A 492 -15.80 -18.62 -2.88
N CYS A 493 -15.96 -19.92 -3.09
CA CYS A 493 -17.23 -20.63 -2.85
C CYS A 493 -17.59 -20.80 -1.36
N GLN A 494 -16.62 -20.73 -0.45
CA GLN A 494 -16.79 -21.01 0.97
C GLN A 494 -16.52 -19.83 1.88
N LEU A 495 -15.94 -18.75 1.39
CA LEU A 495 -15.49 -17.63 2.23
C LEU A 495 -16.63 -16.99 3.01
N HIS A 496 -17.84 -16.92 2.45
CA HIS A 496 -19.03 -16.43 3.14
C HIS A 496 -19.33 -17.21 4.43
N GLN A 497 -19.02 -18.51 4.48
CA GLN A 497 -19.21 -19.34 5.68
C GLN A 497 -18.20 -18.99 6.79
N TRP A 498 -16.96 -18.69 6.44
CA TRP A 498 -15.98 -18.18 7.39
C TRP A 498 -16.36 -16.78 7.91
N ILE A 499 -16.85 -15.92 7.02
CA ILE A 499 -17.37 -14.60 7.39
C ILE A 499 -18.52 -14.72 8.39
N ASP A 500 -19.41 -15.69 8.22
CA ASP A 500 -20.51 -15.97 9.17
C ASP A 500 -19.98 -16.29 10.57
N LEU A 501 -18.87 -16.99 10.68
CA LEU A 501 -18.24 -17.34 11.97
C LEU A 501 -17.59 -16.15 12.66
N ILE A 502 -16.91 -15.28 11.91
CA ILE A 502 -16.07 -14.20 12.45
C ILE A 502 -16.82 -12.88 12.57
N PHE A 503 -17.60 -12.53 11.55
CA PHE A 503 -18.29 -11.25 11.45
C PHE A 503 -19.81 -11.36 11.37
N GLY A 504 -20.35 -12.55 11.24
CA GLY A 504 -21.72 -12.78 10.88
C GLY A 504 -22.58 -13.46 11.95
N TYR A 505 -23.65 -14.10 11.50
CA TYR A 505 -24.70 -14.62 12.37
C TYR A 505 -24.27 -15.80 13.26
N LYS A 506 -23.20 -16.51 12.90
CA LYS A 506 -22.63 -17.61 13.68
C LYS A 506 -21.58 -17.16 14.71
N GLN A 507 -21.41 -15.87 14.87
CA GLN A 507 -20.45 -15.32 15.84
C GLN A 507 -20.93 -15.45 17.27
N GLN A 508 -22.22 -15.33 17.52
CA GLN A 508 -22.80 -15.36 18.85
C GLN A 508 -24.23 -15.92 18.80
N GLY A 509 -24.79 -16.23 19.97
CA GLY A 509 -26.13 -16.80 20.12
C GLY A 509 -26.21 -18.29 19.83
N PRO A 510 -27.42 -18.82 19.61
CA PRO A 510 -27.65 -20.26 19.39
C PRO A 510 -26.88 -20.83 18.19
N GLU A 511 -26.71 -20.04 17.14
CA GLU A 511 -25.99 -20.47 15.94
C GLU A 511 -24.50 -20.64 16.19
N ALA A 512 -23.91 -19.83 17.08
CA ALA A 512 -22.52 -20.01 17.51
C ALA A 512 -22.36 -21.32 18.30
N VAL A 513 -23.34 -21.70 19.14
CA VAL A 513 -23.31 -22.96 19.86
C VAL A 513 -23.35 -24.14 18.90
N ARG A 514 -24.26 -24.12 17.92
CA ARG A 514 -24.36 -25.17 16.89
C ARG A 514 -23.09 -25.30 16.04
N SER A 515 -22.41 -24.20 15.82
CA SER A 515 -21.19 -24.14 15.02
C SER A 515 -19.90 -24.41 15.82
N LEU A 516 -20.01 -24.73 17.12
CA LEU A 516 -18.87 -24.87 18.03
C LEU A 516 -17.95 -23.63 18.02
N ASN A 517 -18.54 -22.43 18.11
CA ASN A 517 -17.86 -21.15 17.91
C ASN A 517 -18.08 -20.17 19.06
N VAL A 518 -18.27 -20.65 20.28
CA VAL A 518 -18.46 -19.81 21.47
C VAL A 518 -17.14 -19.64 22.21
N PHE A 519 -16.73 -18.40 22.39
CA PHE A 519 -15.53 -18.00 23.11
C PHE A 519 -15.88 -17.57 24.54
N TYR A 520 -14.85 -17.38 25.36
CA TYR A 520 -15.00 -16.89 26.71
C TYR A 520 -15.79 -15.57 26.75
N TYR A 521 -16.71 -15.39 27.68
CA TYR A 521 -17.69 -14.31 27.66
C TYR A 521 -17.09 -12.90 27.64
N LEU A 522 -15.90 -12.69 28.27
CA LEU A 522 -15.22 -11.39 28.26
C LEU A 522 -14.61 -11.01 26.89
N THR A 523 -14.70 -11.86 25.88
CA THR A 523 -14.29 -11.54 24.52
C THR A 523 -15.38 -10.83 23.71
N TYR A 524 -16.63 -10.80 24.22
CA TYR A 524 -17.77 -10.23 23.52
C TYR A 524 -18.14 -8.85 24.06
N GLU A 525 -18.59 -7.98 23.17
CA GLU A 525 -19.16 -6.68 23.51
C GLU A 525 -20.42 -6.86 24.37
N GLY A 526 -20.55 -6.01 25.38
CA GLY A 526 -21.73 -6.02 26.25
C GLY A 526 -21.74 -7.07 27.37
N ALA A 527 -20.70 -7.90 27.48
CA ALA A 527 -20.59 -8.89 28.56
C ALA A 527 -20.39 -8.25 29.93
N VAL A 528 -19.69 -7.12 29.99
CA VAL A 528 -19.42 -6.36 31.21
C VAL A 528 -19.53 -4.87 30.92
N ASN A 529 -20.20 -4.16 31.83
CA ASN A 529 -20.21 -2.70 31.84
C ASN A 529 -19.10 -2.19 32.77
N LEU A 530 -17.95 -1.79 32.20
CA LEU A 530 -16.81 -1.30 32.97
C LEU A 530 -17.13 -0.05 33.79
N SER A 531 -18.07 0.78 33.33
CA SER A 531 -18.48 1.99 34.05
C SER A 531 -19.27 1.70 35.32
N SER A 532 -19.89 0.51 35.42
CA SER A 532 -20.66 0.08 36.62
C SER A 532 -19.79 -0.52 37.72
N ILE A 533 -18.53 -0.83 37.42
CA ILE A 533 -17.59 -1.38 38.41
C ILE A 533 -16.98 -0.23 39.18
N THR A 534 -17.35 -0.11 40.47
CA THR A 534 -16.92 0.95 41.35
C THR A 534 -15.58 0.67 42.05
N ASP A 535 -15.24 -0.62 42.24
CA ASP A 535 -13.95 -1.03 42.81
C ASP A 535 -12.84 -0.91 41.75
N PRO A 536 -11.83 -0.03 41.97
CA PRO A 536 -10.75 0.17 41.02
C PRO A 536 -9.93 -1.09 40.78
N VAL A 537 -9.71 -1.92 41.78
CA VAL A 537 -8.91 -3.16 41.67
C VAL A 537 -9.64 -4.20 40.83
N LEU A 538 -10.94 -4.37 41.07
CA LEU A 538 -11.77 -5.26 40.27
C LEU A 538 -11.86 -4.80 38.82
N ARG A 539 -12.02 -3.49 38.63
CA ARG A 539 -12.05 -2.91 37.28
C ARG A 539 -10.75 -3.15 36.51
N GLU A 540 -9.60 -2.90 37.14
CA GLU A 540 -8.30 -3.16 36.54
C GLU A 540 -8.09 -4.64 36.23
N ALA A 541 -8.53 -5.53 37.08
CA ALA A 541 -8.48 -6.97 36.86
C ALA A 541 -9.34 -7.42 35.65
N VAL A 542 -10.55 -6.88 35.53
CA VAL A 542 -11.43 -7.15 34.37
C VAL A 542 -10.86 -6.60 33.09
N GLU A 543 -10.30 -5.37 33.10
CA GLU A 543 -9.62 -4.78 31.95
C GLU A 543 -8.41 -5.60 31.52
N ALA A 544 -7.62 -6.10 32.47
CA ALA A 544 -6.48 -6.98 32.19
C ALA A 544 -6.93 -8.30 31.54
N GLN A 545 -8.04 -8.88 31.99
CA GLN A 545 -8.62 -10.06 31.36
C GLN A 545 -9.09 -9.80 29.93
N ILE A 546 -9.76 -8.68 29.66
CA ILE A 546 -10.19 -8.28 28.31
C ILE A 546 -8.99 -8.14 27.37
N ARG A 547 -7.88 -7.56 27.87
CA ARG A 547 -6.63 -7.46 27.09
C ARG A 547 -5.98 -8.83 26.84
N SER A 548 -6.16 -9.79 27.72
CA SER A 548 -5.47 -11.08 27.64
C SER A 548 -6.22 -12.13 26.83
N PHE A 549 -7.54 -12.16 26.93
CA PHE A 549 -8.36 -13.21 26.30
C PHE A 549 -8.70 -12.98 24.84
N GLY A 550 -8.49 -11.79 24.33
CA GLY A 550 -8.87 -11.39 22.97
C GLY A 550 -10.24 -10.70 22.93
N GLN A 551 -10.54 -10.12 21.78
CA GLN A 551 -11.75 -9.33 21.59
C GLN A 551 -12.41 -9.70 20.28
N THR A 552 -13.65 -10.18 20.35
CA THR A 552 -14.43 -10.57 19.16
C THR A 552 -14.76 -9.32 18.34
N PRO A 553 -14.60 -9.34 17.00
CA PRO A 553 -15.00 -8.23 16.14
C PRO A 553 -16.47 -7.86 16.32
N THR A 554 -16.84 -6.66 15.97
CA THR A 554 -18.26 -6.27 15.95
C THR A 554 -19.00 -7.13 14.94
N GLN A 555 -20.15 -7.67 15.33
CA GLN A 555 -21.01 -8.44 14.43
C GLN A 555 -21.62 -7.54 13.35
N LEU A 556 -21.38 -7.85 12.09
CA LEU A 556 -21.85 -7.08 10.95
C LEU A 556 -23.22 -7.54 10.43
N LEU A 557 -23.50 -8.84 10.55
CA LEU A 557 -24.70 -9.50 10.03
C LEU A 557 -25.34 -10.40 11.06
N ILE A 558 -26.65 -10.46 11.04
CA ILE A 558 -27.47 -11.42 11.82
C ILE A 558 -28.14 -12.47 10.94
N GLU A 559 -27.98 -12.37 9.64
CA GLU A 559 -28.44 -13.29 8.61
C GLU A 559 -27.27 -13.93 7.90
N PRO A 560 -27.43 -15.08 7.23
CA PRO A 560 -26.37 -15.70 6.46
C PRO A 560 -25.80 -14.75 5.42
N HIS A 561 -24.48 -14.69 5.34
CA HIS A 561 -23.79 -13.88 4.33
C HIS A 561 -24.03 -14.49 2.94
N PRO A 562 -24.40 -13.68 1.94
CA PRO A 562 -24.62 -14.19 0.60
C PRO A 562 -23.34 -14.78 0.01
N PRO A 563 -23.44 -15.89 -0.74
CA PRO A 563 -22.29 -16.48 -1.41
C PRO A 563 -21.79 -15.60 -2.56
N ARG A 564 -20.53 -15.80 -2.95
CA ARG A 564 -19.96 -15.17 -4.13
C ARG A 564 -20.45 -15.87 -5.39
N SER A 565 -20.80 -15.11 -6.42
CA SER A 565 -21.14 -15.67 -7.74
C SER A 565 -19.95 -16.45 -8.30
N SER A 566 -20.23 -17.62 -8.91
CA SER A 566 -19.13 -18.39 -9.51
C SER A 566 -18.47 -17.61 -10.63
N ALA A 567 -17.14 -17.79 -10.81
CA ALA A 567 -16.41 -17.17 -11.90
C ALA A 567 -17.02 -17.54 -13.26
N MET A 568 -17.49 -18.77 -13.37
CA MET A 568 -18.16 -19.26 -14.58
C MET A 568 -19.42 -18.46 -14.91
N GLN A 569 -20.28 -18.16 -13.92
CA GLN A 569 -21.49 -17.39 -14.13
C GLN A 569 -21.17 -15.93 -14.52
N VAL A 570 -20.24 -15.30 -13.85
CA VAL A 570 -19.80 -13.94 -14.17
C VAL A 570 -19.17 -13.92 -15.56
N TYR A 571 -18.36 -14.91 -15.86
CA TYR A 571 -17.71 -15.06 -17.16
C TYR A 571 -18.73 -15.24 -18.29
N LEU A 572 -19.75 -16.07 -18.11
CA LEU A 572 -20.83 -16.26 -19.06
C LEU A 572 -21.63 -14.98 -19.33
N LEU A 573 -21.86 -14.16 -18.30
CA LEU A 573 -22.55 -12.88 -18.43
C LEU A 573 -21.70 -11.84 -19.16
N LEU A 574 -20.38 -11.99 -19.18
CA LEU A 574 -19.43 -11.08 -19.79
C LEU A 574 -18.92 -11.55 -21.17
N GLN A 575 -19.24 -12.78 -21.58
CA GLN A 575 -18.74 -13.32 -22.84
C GLN A 575 -19.33 -12.64 -24.07
N SER A 576 -18.44 -12.24 -24.96
CA SER A 576 -18.80 -11.84 -26.33
C SER A 576 -19.21 -13.07 -27.15
N PRO A 577 -20.15 -12.96 -28.11
CA PRO A 577 -20.52 -14.01 -29.04
C PRO A 577 -19.36 -14.63 -29.80
N LEU A 578 -18.26 -13.89 -29.95
CA LEU A 578 -17.03 -14.33 -30.61
C LEU A 578 -16.29 -15.45 -29.88
N MET A 579 -16.60 -15.69 -28.61
CA MET A 579 -15.97 -16.73 -27.79
C MET A 579 -16.52 -18.13 -28.05
N PHE A 580 -17.70 -18.25 -28.69
CA PHE A 580 -18.32 -19.54 -28.97
C PHE A 580 -17.99 -20.09 -30.36
N THR A 581 -17.28 -19.35 -31.17
CA THR A 581 -16.75 -19.86 -32.40
C THR A 581 -15.41 -20.54 -32.11
N ASP A 582 -15.21 -21.72 -32.66
CA ASP A 582 -14.07 -22.63 -32.55
C ASP A 582 -12.77 -21.95 -33.06
N GLN A 583 -12.32 -20.91 -32.38
CA GLN A 583 -11.34 -20.00 -32.93
C GLN A 583 -10.25 -19.62 -31.96
N ALA A 584 -9.36 -20.58 -31.79
CA ALA A 584 -7.96 -20.31 -31.45
C ALA A 584 -7.25 -19.39 -32.48
N GLN A 585 -7.95 -18.78 -33.44
CA GLN A 585 -7.30 -18.18 -34.62
C GLN A 585 -7.43 -16.65 -34.75
N GLN A 586 -8.19 -15.95 -33.93
CA GLN A 586 -8.31 -14.48 -34.05
C GLN A 586 -7.96 -13.77 -32.76
N ASP A 587 -6.68 -13.73 -32.44
CA ASP A 587 -6.17 -12.85 -31.39
C ASP A 587 -6.25 -11.37 -31.80
N VAL A 588 -6.27 -11.07 -33.10
CA VAL A 588 -6.42 -9.71 -33.63
C VAL A 588 -7.89 -9.38 -33.81
N ILE A 589 -8.37 -8.34 -33.09
CA ILE A 589 -9.76 -7.85 -33.20
C ILE A 589 -9.92 -6.89 -34.37
N MET A 590 -9.03 -5.90 -34.47
CA MET A 590 -9.08 -4.92 -35.56
C MET A 590 -7.74 -4.22 -35.74
N VAL A 591 -7.59 -3.60 -36.91
CA VAL A 591 -6.49 -2.70 -37.27
C VAL A 591 -7.10 -1.37 -37.70
N LEU A 592 -6.67 -0.27 -37.07
CA LEU A 592 -7.09 1.08 -37.38
C LEU A 592 -5.91 1.89 -37.92
N LYS A 593 -5.97 2.33 -39.16
CA LYS A 593 -4.93 3.14 -39.80
C LYS A 593 -5.26 4.62 -39.69
N PHE A 594 -4.27 5.41 -39.33
CA PHE A 594 -4.39 6.88 -39.32
C PHE A 594 -3.82 7.46 -40.62
N PRO A 595 -4.38 8.59 -41.10
CA PRO A 595 -3.95 9.20 -42.36
C PRO A 595 -2.48 9.64 -42.39
N SER A 596 -1.89 9.91 -41.23
CA SER A 596 -0.55 10.52 -41.17
C SER A 596 0.63 9.56 -41.38
N ASN A 597 0.45 8.25 -41.35
CA ASN A 597 1.55 7.25 -41.41
C ASN A 597 2.71 7.49 -40.41
N SER A 598 2.56 8.42 -39.46
CA SER A 598 3.54 8.70 -38.43
C SER A 598 3.43 7.67 -37.32
N PRO A 599 4.56 7.18 -36.75
CA PRO A 599 4.51 6.19 -35.67
C PRO A 599 3.59 6.64 -34.53
N VAL A 600 2.77 5.73 -34.02
CA VAL A 600 1.90 5.98 -32.86
C VAL A 600 2.73 5.77 -31.59
N THR A 601 3.25 6.86 -31.05
CA THR A 601 4.19 6.84 -29.92
C THR A 601 3.53 6.69 -28.55
N HIS A 602 2.26 7.03 -28.45
CA HIS A 602 1.51 6.91 -27.21
C HIS A 602 0.08 6.45 -27.44
N VAL A 603 -0.36 5.50 -26.63
CA VAL A 603 -1.75 5.03 -26.59
C VAL A 603 -2.21 5.04 -25.13
N ALA A 604 -3.36 5.66 -24.87
CA ALA A 604 -4.01 5.62 -23.55
C ALA A 604 -5.45 5.14 -23.72
N ALA A 605 -5.84 4.18 -22.91
CA ALA A 605 -7.17 3.58 -22.93
C ALA A 605 -7.88 3.86 -21.62
N ASN A 606 -8.68 4.90 -21.56
CA ASN A 606 -9.60 5.16 -20.46
C ASN A 606 -11.01 4.80 -20.94
N THR A 607 -11.40 3.55 -20.72
CA THR A 607 -12.57 2.93 -21.32
C THR A 607 -13.63 2.52 -20.29
N GLN A 608 -13.56 3.07 -19.07
CA GLN A 608 -14.53 2.78 -18.01
C GLN A 608 -15.95 3.15 -18.46
N SER A 609 -16.91 2.29 -18.16
CA SER A 609 -18.32 2.49 -18.54
C SER A 609 -18.98 3.70 -17.89
N GLY A 610 -18.45 4.18 -16.77
CA GLY A 610 -18.95 5.38 -16.07
C GLY A 610 -18.45 6.70 -16.59
N LEU A 611 -17.54 6.71 -17.58
CA LEU A 611 -17.04 7.95 -18.18
C LEU A 611 -18.05 8.55 -19.17
N ALA A 612 -18.10 9.87 -19.21
CA ALA A 612 -18.91 10.60 -20.18
C ALA A 612 -18.48 10.32 -21.63
N THR A 613 -17.18 10.18 -21.83
CA THR A 613 -16.55 9.88 -23.13
C THR A 613 -15.47 8.83 -22.98
N PRO A 614 -15.83 7.55 -22.91
CA PRO A 614 -14.82 6.48 -22.94
C PRO A 614 -14.14 6.51 -24.31
N ALA A 615 -12.80 6.52 -24.30
CA ALA A 615 -12.02 6.70 -25.52
C ALA A 615 -10.64 6.04 -25.44
N VAL A 616 -10.09 5.77 -26.61
CA VAL A 616 -8.69 5.45 -26.82
C VAL A 616 -8.02 6.66 -27.45
N ILE A 617 -7.09 7.27 -26.72
CA ILE A 617 -6.35 8.43 -27.18
C ILE A 617 -5.01 7.98 -27.72
N THR A 618 -4.71 8.39 -28.94
CA THR A 618 -3.46 8.08 -29.64
C THR A 618 -2.71 9.37 -29.95
N VAL A 619 -1.40 9.33 -29.78
CA VAL A 619 -0.51 10.45 -30.14
C VAL A 619 0.60 9.91 -31.03
N THR A 620 0.81 10.56 -32.15
CA THR A 620 1.85 10.19 -33.11
C THR A 620 3.18 10.91 -32.85
N ALA A 621 4.24 10.49 -33.50
CA ALA A 621 5.57 11.10 -33.36
C ALA A 621 5.62 12.58 -33.78
N ASN A 622 4.76 12.98 -34.71
CA ASN A 622 4.59 14.39 -35.11
C ASN A 622 3.59 15.15 -34.21
N ARG A 623 3.20 14.55 -33.07
CA ARG A 623 2.32 15.11 -32.05
C ARG A 623 0.90 15.41 -32.53
N LEU A 624 0.43 14.68 -33.52
CA LEU A 624 -0.97 14.61 -33.90
C LEU A 624 -1.68 13.67 -32.93
N PHE A 625 -2.73 14.13 -32.24
CA PHE A 625 -3.50 13.29 -31.34
C PHE A 625 -4.90 13.05 -31.85
N ALA A 626 -5.45 11.88 -31.52
CA ALA A 626 -6.80 11.47 -31.88
C ALA A 626 -7.55 10.99 -30.64
N VAL A 627 -8.81 11.39 -30.52
CA VAL A 627 -9.73 10.91 -29.48
C VAL A 627 -10.67 9.90 -30.14
N ASN A 628 -10.27 8.62 -30.13
CA ASN A 628 -11.04 7.57 -30.79
C ASN A 628 -12.09 7.06 -29.81
N LYS A 629 -13.35 7.04 -30.24
CA LYS A 629 -14.46 6.64 -29.39
C LYS A 629 -14.39 5.14 -29.09
N TRP A 630 -14.56 4.81 -27.81
CA TRP A 630 -14.65 3.42 -27.36
C TRP A 630 -16.11 2.98 -27.29
N HIS A 631 -16.40 1.82 -27.88
CA HIS A 631 -17.68 1.14 -27.76
C HIS A 631 -17.46 -0.14 -26.95
N ASN A 632 -18.16 -0.26 -25.84
CA ASN A 632 -18.11 -1.49 -25.05
C ASN A 632 -18.54 -2.65 -25.93
N LEU A 633 -17.74 -3.74 -25.91
CA LEU A 633 -18.14 -5.00 -26.51
C LEU A 633 -19.46 -5.42 -25.85
N PRO A 634 -20.52 -5.74 -26.60
CA PRO A 634 -21.82 -6.01 -26.01
C PRO A 634 -21.72 -7.18 -25.03
N ALA A 635 -22.05 -6.91 -23.79
CA ALA A 635 -22.41 -7.97 -22.86
C ALA A 635 -23.69 -8.60 -23.39
N HIS A 636 -23.69 -9.92 -23.52
CA HIS A 636 -24.90 -10.64 -23.90
C HIS A 636 -26.01 -10.45 -22.86
N GLN A 637 -26.84 -9.43 -23.05
CA GLN A 637 -28.19 -9.45 -22.56
C GLN A 637 -29.08 -9.88 -23.71
N GLY A 638 -29.70 -11.02 -23.55
CA GLY A 638 -30.72 -11.66 -24.35
C GLY A 638 -31.15 -11.01 -25.65
N ALA A 639 -30.77 -11.63 -26.72
CA ALA A 639 -31.43 -11.65 -28.02
C ALA A 639 -32.18 -10.38 -28.46
N VAL A 640 -31.43 -9.40 -28.97
CA VAL A 640 -31.97 -8.61 -30.09
C VAL A 640 -31.06 -8.90 -31.27
N GLN A 641 -31.54 -9.74 -32.17
CA GLN A 641 -30.83 -10.26 -33.33
C GLN A 641 -30.54 -9.22 -34.43
N ASP A 642 -30.87 -7.94 -34.23
CA ASP A 642 -30.84 -6.92 -35.26
C ASP A 642 -29.91 -5.72 -35.02
N GLN A 643 -29.02 -5.75 -34.00
CA GLN A 643 -28.02 -4.69 -33.93
C GLN A 643 -26.77 -5.05 -34.73
N PRO A 644 -26.32 -4.19 -35.66
CA PRO A 644 -25.10 -4.43 -36.41
C PRO A 644 -23.92 -4.51 -35.42
N TYR A 645 -23.02 -5.47 -35.63
CA TYR A 645 -21.79 -5.61 -34.90
C TYR A 645 -21.00 -4.30 -34.99
N GLN A 646 -20.74 -3.68 -33.83
CA GLN A 646 -19.98 -2.44 -33.74
C GLN A 646 -18.56 -2.76 -33.31
N LEU A 647 -17.58 -2.25 -34.07
CA LEU A 647 -16.17 -2.36 -33.70
C LEU A 647 -15.88 -1.60 -32.40
N PRO A 648 -14.96 -2.06 -31.55
CA PRO A 648 -14.72 -1.46 -30.25
C PRO A 648 -14.15 -0.04 -30.31
N VAL A 649 -13.46 0.31 -31.41
CA VAL A 649 -12.84 1.65 -31.57
C VAL A 649 -13.31 2.28 -32.88
N GLU A 650 -13.79 3.49 -32.76
CA GLU A 650 -14.17 4.35 -33.90
C GLU A 650 -13.19 5.52 -34.00
N ILE A 651 -12.62 5.73 -35.18
CA ILE A 651 -11.65 6.80 -35.43
C ILE A 651 -12.24 8.17 -35.10
N ASP A 652 -11.45 9.07 -34.56
CA ASP A 652 -11.82 10.47 -34.35
C ASP A 652 -12.29 11.12 -35.65
N PRO A 653 -13.54 11.58 -35.72
CA PRO A 653 -14.08 12.21 -36.93
C PRO A 653 -13.26 13.40 -37.40
N LEU A 654 -12.64 14.14 -36.50
CA LEU A 654 -11.80 15.28 -36.84
C LEU A 654 -10.51 14.89 -37.55
N ILE A 655 -10.00 13.69 -37.29
CA ILE A 655 -8.86 13.15 -38.01
C ILE A 655 -9.29 12.51 -39.33
N ALA A 656 -10.41 11.81 -39.34
CA ALA A 656 -10.91 11.12 -40.54
C ALA A 656 -11.26 12.10 -41.68
N SER A 657 -11.71 13.30 -41.36
CA SER A 657 -12.15 14.29 -42.34
C SER A 657 -11.03 15.12 -43.01
N ASN A 658 -9.78 14.96 -42.58
CA ASN A 658 -8.60 15.70 -43.05
C ASN A 658 -8.70 17.25 -42.97
N THR A 659 -9.86 17.79 -42.66
CA THR A 659 -10.11 19.25 -42.67
C THR A 659 -9.76 19.97 -41.40
N SER A 660 -9.49 19.21 -40.33
CA SER A 660 -9.24 19.74 -38.98
C SER A 660 -7.99 19.22 -38.31
N MET A 661 -7.06 18.68 -39.12
CA MET A 661 -5.78 18.10 -38.57
C MET A 661 -5.01 19.12 -37.70
N HIS A 662 -5.05 20.40 -38.05
CA HIS A 662 -4.35 21.42 -37.27
C HIS A 662 -4.87 21.62 -35.85
N ARG A 663 -6.14 21.27 -35.59
CA ARG A 663 -6.71 21.34 -34.23
C ARG A 663 -6.25 20.22 -33.32
N ARG A 664 -5.84 19.11 -33.90
CA ARG A 664 -5.39 17.90 -33.18
C ARG A 664 -3.87 17.78 -33.15
N GLN A 665 -3.15 18.81 -33.59
CA GLN A 665 -1.69 18.79 -33.58
C GLN A 665 -1.12 19.76 -32.55
N ILE A 666 -0.18 19.30 -31.76
CA ILE A 666 0.58 20.13 -30.83
C ILE A 666 1.80 20.66 -31.58
N THR A 667 1.76 21.97 -31.87
CA THR A 667 2.77 22.64 -32.72
C THR A 667 3.81 23.42 -31.93
N ASP A 668 3.66 23.56 -30.62
CA ASP A 668 4.62 24.26 -29.76
C ASP A 668 6.01 23.63 -29.82
N LEU A 669 7.03 24.48 -29.77
CA LEU A 669 8.40 24.10 -30.03
C LEU A 669 8.98 23.24 -28.89
N LEU A 670 9.45 22.07 -29.27
CA LEU A 670 10.21 21.20 -28.38
C LEU A 670 11.71 21.56 -28.36
N ASP A 671 12.40 21.15 -27.33
CA ASP A 671 13.87 21.19 -27.31
C ASP A 671 14.43 20.27 -28.40
N GLN A 672 15.46 20.73 -29.09
CA GLN A 672 16.05 20.00 -30.23
C GLN A 672 16.63 18.62 -29.84
N SER A 673 16.99 18.42 -28.59
CA SER A 673 17.55 17.17 -28.08
C SER A 673 16.49 16.13 -27.70
N ILE A 674 15.21 16.48 -27.64
CA ILE A 674 14.13 15.59 -27.24
C ILE A 674 13.62 14.79 -28.43
N GLN A 675 13.69 13.46 -28.28
CA GLN A 675 12.98 12.54 -29.15
C GLN A 675 11.63 12.19 -28.51
N VAL A 676 10.57 12.32 -29.27
CA VAL A 676 9.22 12.02 -28.79
C VAL A 676 9.07 10.53 -28.54
N HIS A 677 8.69 10.16 -27.35
CA HIS A 677 8.44 8.78 -26.91
C HIS A 677 7.18 8.70 -26.02
N SER A 678 6.77 7.50 -25.66
CA SER A 678 5.51 7.28 -24.94
C SER A 678 5.43 7.99 -23.58
N GLN A 679 6.56 8.16 -22.90
CA GLN A 679 6.62 8.82 -21.58
C GLN A 679 6.59 10.35 -21.65
N CYS A 680 6.59 10.95 -22.83
CA CYS A 680 6.40 12.39 -22.99
C CYS A 680 4.96 12.83 -22.80
N PHE A 681 4.02 11.93 -22.77
CA PHE A 681 2.58 12.19 -22.74
C PHE A 681 1.90 11.54 -21.56
N VAL A 682 0.95 12.25 -20.98
CA VAL A 682 0.02 11.76 -19.96
C VAL A 682 -1.38 12.20 -20.32
N ILE A 683 -2.32 11.26 -20.28
CA ILE A 683 -3.73 11.54 -20.53
C ILE A 683 -4.47 11.47 -19.18
N THR A 684 -5.33 12.44 -18.90
CA THR A 684 -6.17 12.39 -17.70
C THR A 684 -7.20 11.26 -17.78
N SER A 685 -7.63 10.75 -16.63
CA SER A 685 -8.55 9.60 -16.56
C SER A 685 -9.91 9.82 -17.21
N ASP A 686 -10.32 11.09 -17.36
CA ASP A 686 -11.57 11.50 -18.01
C ASP A 686 -11.41 11.71 -19.53
N ASN A 687 -10.23 11.49 -20.09
CA ASN A 687 -9.88 11.71 -21.51
C ASN A 687 -9.95 13.19 -21.98
N ARG A 688 -10.04 14.16 -21.08
CA ARG A 688 -10.27 15.56 -21.44
C ARG A 688 -9.01 16.38 -21.64
N TYR A 689 -7.87 15.94 -21.09
CA TYR A 689 -6.62 16.70 -21.13
C TYR A 689 -5.44 15.82 -21.46
N ILE A 690 -4.49 16.38 -22.21
CA ILE A 690 -3.18 15.80 -22.53
C ILE A 690 -2.11 16.68 -21.90
N LEU A 691 -1.23 16.07 -21.11
CA LEU A 691 -0.04 16.69 -20.58
C LEU A 691 1.15 16.27 -21.43
N VAL A 692 1.97 17.21 -21.86
CA VAL A 692 3.11 16.99 -22.75
C VAL A 692 4.34 17.65 -22.18
N CYS A 693 5.49 16.99 -22.28
CA CYS A 693 6.78 17.53 -21.87
C CYS A 693 7.79 17.61 -23.03
N GLY A 694 8.95 18.17 -22.77
CA GLY A 694 10.04 18.30 -23.71
C GLY A 694 10.15 19.65 -24.38
N PHE A 695 9.45 20.67 -23.90
CA PHE A 695 9.45 22.00 -24.49
C PHE A 695 10.77 22.76 -24.23
N TRP A 696 11.13 23.63 -25.16
CA TRP A 696 12.35 24.43 -25.14
C TRP A 696 12.48 25.35 -23.92
N ASP A 697 11.37 25.79 -23.36
CA ASP A 697 11.30 26.67 -22.18
C ASP A 697 11.36 25.92 -20.84
N LYS A 698 11.68 24.62 -20.84
CA LYS A 698 11.78 23.76 -19.64
C LYS A 698 10.46 23.56 -18.92
N SER A 699 9.34 23.78 -19.63
CA SER A 699 7.98 23.54 -19.13
C SER A 699 7.45 22.17 -19.53
N PHE A 700 6.39 21.74 -18.87
CA PHE A 700 5.41 20.83 -19.43
C PHE A 700 4.07 21.53 -19.53
N ARG A 701 3.22 21.09 -20.44
CA ARG A 701 2.01 21.84 -20.83
C ARG A 701 0.78 20.95 -20.83
N VAL A 702 -0.36 21.56 -20.53
CA VAL A 702 -1.69 20.92 -20.52
C VAL A 702 -2.49 21.43 -21.71
N TYR A 703 -3.00 20.50 -22.53
CA TYR A 703 -3.85 20.80 -23.68
C TYR A 703 -5.22 20.14 -23.51
N SER A 704 -6.27 20.82 -23.97
CA SER A 704 -7.60 20.23 -24.05
C SER A 704 -7.70 19.26 -25.22
N THR A 705 -8.24 18.08 -25.00
CA THR A 705 -8.46 17.09 -26.05
C THR A 705 -9.59 17.50 -27.01
N ASP A 706 -10.60 18.23 -26.53
CA ASP A 706 -11.73 18.68 -27.34
C ASP A 706 -11.37 19.80 -28.30
N THR A 707 -10.62 20.78 -27.81
CA THR A 707 -10.31 21.99 -28.55
C THR A 707 -8.91 22.03 -29.12
N GLY A 708 -7.99 21.18 -28.64
CA GLY A 708 -6.58 21.23 -28.98
C GLY A 708 -5.83 22.46 -28.44
N LYS A 709 -6.49 23.28 -27.62
CA LYS A 709 -5.93 24.52 -27.10
C LYS A 709 -5.05 24.27 -25.88
N LEU A 710 -3.99 25.08 -25.77
CA LEU A 710 -3.18 25.16 -24.58
C LEU A 710 -4.00 25.73 -23.41
N ILE A 711 -4.04 25.00 -22.30
CA ILE A 711 -4.76 25.36 -21.07
C ILE A 711 -3.82 25.92 -20.02
N GLN A 712 -2.66 25.27 -19.82
CA GLN A 712 -1.72 25.65 -18.78
C GLN A 712 -0.28 25.37 -19.23
N VAL A 713 0.64 26.23 -18.82
CA VAL A 713 2.10 26.01 -18.90
C VAL A 713 2.61 25.86 -17.49
N VAL A 714 3.29 24.77 -17.20
CA VAL A 714 3.79 24.46 -15.85
C VAL A 714 5.32 24.55 -15.85
N PHE A 715 5.83 25.41 -14.99
CA PHE A 715 7.25 25.60 -14.77
C PHE A 715 7.66 25.06 -13.38
N GLY A 716 8.88 24.65 -13.24
CA GLY A 716 9.43 24.18 -11.97
C GLY A 716 10.81 23.55 -12.09
N HIS A 717 11.15 23.05 -13.26
CA HIS A 717 12.45 22.45 -13.52
C HIS A 717 13.49 23.46 -14.02
N TRP A 718 14.76 23.20 -13.74
CA TRP A 718 15.89 23.99 -14.21
C TRP A 718 16.35 23.62 -15.61
N ASP A 719 15.94 22.48 -16.11
CA ASP A 719 16.28 21.96 -17.42
C ASP A 719 15.07 21.27 -18.06
N VAL A 720 15.22 20.77 -19.26
CA VAL A 720 14.16 20.17 -20.05
C VAL A 720 13.49 19.01 -19.30
N VAL A 721 12.19 18.97 -19.32
CA VAL A 721 11.40 17.86 -18.77
C VAL A 721 11.44 16.69 -19.74
N THR A 722 11.96 15.56 -19.31
CA THR A 722 12.23 14.40 -20.15
C THR A 722 11.14 13.35 -20.13
N CYS A 723 10.39 13.27 -19.04
CA CYS A 723 9.31 12.26 -18.88
C CYS A 723 8.22 12.76 -17.95
N LEU A 724 7.02 12.22 -18.14
CA LEU A 724 5.84 12.41 -17.31
C LEU A 724 5.26 11.05 -16.91
N ALA A 725 4.65 10.99 -15.75
CA ALA A 725 3.86 9.85 -15.29
C ALA A 725 2.65 10.33 -14.51
N ARG A 726 1.63 9.48 -14.41
CA ARG A 726 0.39 9.77 -13.70
C ARG A 726 -0.07 8.57 -12.89
N SER A 727 -0.63 8.82 -11.73
CA SER A 727 -1.32 7.80 -10.94
C SER A 727 -2.43 8.42 -10.08
N GLU A 728 -3.48 7.68 -9.85
CA GLU A 728 -4.58 8.07 -8.98
C GLU A 728 -4.64 7.17 -7.76
N SER A 729 -4.85 7.80 -6.60
CA SER A 729 -5.16 7.08 -5.38
C SER A 729 -6.62 6.61 -5.42
N TYR A 730 -6.82 5.33 -5.13
CA TYR A 730 -8.14 4.73 -5.00
C TYR A 730 -8.91 5.33 -3.80
N ILE A 731 -8.21 5.57 -2.69
CA ILE A 731 -8.76 6.20 -1.50
C ILE A 731 -8.52 7.72 -1.58
N GLY A 732 -9.58 8.48 -1.73
CA GLY A 732 -9.54 9.94 -1.74
C GLY A 732 -9.47 10.62 -3.11
N GLY A 733 -9.35 9.87 -4.21
CA GLY A 733 -9.45 10.39 -5.56
C GLY A 733 -8.36 11.39 -5.97
N ASN A 734 -7.25 11.43 -5.26
CA ASN A 734 -6.14 12.32 -5.59
C ASN A 734 -5.39 11.81 -6.82
N CYS A 735 -5.27 12.65 -7.82
CA CYS A 735 -4.49 12.37 -9.01
C CYS A 735 -3.12 13.06 -8.92
N TYR A 736 -2.07 12.28 -9.07
CA TYR A 736 -0.70 12.77 -9.03
C TYR A 736 -0.08 12.73 -10.41
N VAL A 737 0.68 13.76 -10.72
CA VAL A 737 1.49 13.85 -11.93
C VAL A 737 2.95 13.98 -11.52
N LEU A 738 3.81 13.20 -12.13
CA LEU A 738 5.25 13.22 -11.91
C LEU A 738 5.95 13.76 -13.15
N SER A 739 6.87 14.67 -12.96
CA SER A 739 7.76 15.15 -14.03
C SER A 739 9.22 14.86 -13.67
N GLY A 740 9.94 14.25 -14.59
CA GLY A 740 11.38 14.03 -14.51
C GLY A 740 12.12 14.92 -15.49
N SER A 741 13.29 15.42 -15.11
CA SER A 741 14.01 16.42 -15.89
C SER A 741 15.49 16.06 -16.07
N ARG A 742 16.09 16.68 -17.05
CA ARG A 742 17.55 16.68 -17.26
C ARG A 742 18.30 17.35 -16.11
N ASP A 743 17.64 18.12 -15.25
CA ASP A 743 18.23 18.69 -14.04
C ASP A 743 18.48 17.66 -12.90
N ALA A 744 18.29 16.36 -13.17
CA ALA A 744 18.45 15.25 -12.25
C ALA A 744 17.41 15.23 -11.11
N THR A 745 16.33 15.96 -11.20
CA THR A 745 15.25 15.98 -10.21
C THR A 745 13.93 15.51 -10.80
N LEU A 746 13.05 15.05 -9.89
CA LEU A 746 11.67 14.80 -10.20
C LEU A 746 10.80 15.71 -9.36
N LEU A 747 9.71 16.18 -9.92
CA LEU A 747 8.70 16.97 -9.21
C LEU A 747 7.39 16.21 -9.20
N LEU A 748 6.80 16.09 -8.03
CA LEU A 748 5.48 15.49 -7.85
C LEU A 748 4.45 16.61 -7.77
N TRP A 749 3.46 16.54 -8.64
CA TRP A 749 2.40 17.53 -8.78
C TRP A 749 1.06 16.92 -8.42
N TYR A 750 0.12 17.78 -8.04
CA TYR A 750 -1.26 17.41 -7.84
C TYR A 750 -2.11 17.90 -9.00
N TRP A 751 -2.90 17.00 -9.60
CA TRP A 751 -3.91 17.36 -10.58
C TRP A 751 -5.23 17.68 -9.87
N ASN A 752 -5.71 18.90 -10.02
CA ASN A 752 -6.97 19.33 -9.43
C ASN A 752 -8.12 19.12 -10.43
N GLY A 753 -8.92 18.09 -10.20
CA GLY A 753 -10.05 17.75 -11.07
C GLY A 753 -11.21 18.75 -11.05
N LYS A 754 -11.24 19.67 -10.09
CA LYS A 754 -12.25 20.74 -10.02
C LYS A 754 -11.90 21.91 -10.91
N THR A 755 -10.62 22.26 -10.94
CA THR A 755 -10.10 23.37 -11.76
C THR A 755 -9.54 22.91 -13.09
N ASN A 756 -9.37 21.61 -13.27
CA ASN A 756 -8.76 20.98 -14.45
C ASN A 756 -7.36 21.55 -14.75
N SER A 757 -6.56 21.67 -13.71
CA SER A 757 -5.22 22.23 -13.77
C SER A 757 -4.27 21.58 -12.79
N ILE A 758 -2.98 21.76 -12.99
CA ILE A 758 -1.93 21.39 -12.07
C ILE A 758 -1.87 22.40 -10.92
N GLY A 759 -1.83 21.92 -9.68
CA GLY A 759 -1.66 22.68 -8.46
C GLY A 759 -2.96 23.03 -7.73
N ASP A 760 -2.82 23.52 -6.50
CA ASP A 760 -3.94 24.02 -5.70
C ASP A 760 -4.11 25.52 -5.95
N ASN A 761 -5.21 25.92 -6.57
CA ASN A 761 -5.52 27.32 -6.88
C ASN A 761 -5.94 28.16 -5.66
N SER A 762 -5.66 27.68 -4.42
CA SER A 762 -6.09 28.39 -3.21
C SER A 762 -5.27 29.65 -2.87
N SER A 763 -4.14 29.89 -3.55
CA SER A 763 -3.24 30.99 -3.17
C SER A 763 -2.55 31.70 -4.33
N GLY A 764 -3.18 31.83 -5.50
CA GLY A 764 -2.65 32.67 -6.58
C GLY A 764 -2.15 31.90 -7.81
N ASP A 765 -1.64 32.64 -8.78
CA ASP A 765 -1.49 32.28 -10.18
C ASP A 765 -0.48 31.16 -10.53
N PHE A 766 0.09 30.41 -9.56
CA PHE A 766 1.22 29.54 -9.86
C PHE A 766 1.08 28.12 -9.27
N ALA A 767 1.33 27.12 -10.13
CA ALA A 767 1.43 25.75 -9.71
C ALA A 767 2.70 25.51 -8.89
N THR A 768 2.55 24.94 -7.70
CA THR A 768 3.66 24.50 -6.85
C THR A 768 3.70 22.98 -6.77
N PRO A 769 4.88 22.33 -6.87
CA PRO A 769 4.98 20.90 -6.71
C PRO A 769 4.74 20.50 -5.26
N ARG A 770 4.17 19.34 -5.04
CA ARG A 770 3.95 18.78 -3.69
C ARG A 770 5.22 18.25 -3.07
N ALA A 771 6.11 17.72 -3.88
CA ALA A 771 7.40 17.20 -3.43
C ALA A 771 8.44 17.36 -4.52
N ILE A 772 9.69 17.52 -4.10
CA ILE A 772 10.87 17.47 -4.96
C ILE A 772 11.66 16.22 -4.57
N LEU A 773 11.93 15.36 -5.55
CA LEU A 773 12.66 14.13 -5.36
C LEU A 773 14.07 14.28 -5.89
N THR A 774 15.03 14.12 -5.01
CA THR A 774 16.44 14.25 -5.28
C THR A 774 17.19 12.96 -4.98
N GLY A 775 18.43 12.85 -5.43
CA GLY A 775 19.28 11.69 -5.19
C GLY A 775 19.94 11.14 -6.44
N HIS A 776 19.44 11.49 -7.63
CA HIS A 776 20.14 11.21 -8.88
C HIS A 776 21.23 12.26 -9.15
N ASP A 777 22.33 11.81 -9.71
CA ASP A 777 23.45 12.66 -10.11
C ASP A 777 23.42 13.01 -11.61
N TYR A 778 22.59 12.31 -12.37
CA TYR A 778 22.46 12.44 -13.81
C TYR A 778 21.00 12.69 -14.23
N GLU A 779 20.80 13.06 -15.48
CA GLU A 779 19.48 13.36 -16.05
C GLU A 779 18.51 12.19 -15.90
N ILE A 780 17.26 12.50 -15.55
CA ILE A 780 16.20 11.52 -15.45
C ILE A 780 15.79 11.09 -16.85
N VAL A 781 15.72 9.78 -17.09
CA VAL A 781 15.35 9.21 -18.40
C VAL A 781 14.01 8.49 -18.37
N CYS A 782 13.62 7.94 -17.24
CA CYS A 782 12.32 7.29 -17.07
C CYS A 782 11.87 7.35 -15.62
N ALA A 783 10.58 7.34 -15.43
CA ALA A 783 9.99 7.35 -14.09
C ALA A 783 8.56 6.81 -14.13
N THR A 784 8.10 6.32 -12.99
CA THR A 784 6.71 5.96 -12.76
C THR A 784 6.29 6.35 -11.35
N VAL A 785 5.01 6.56 -11.16
CA VAL A 785 4.40 6.82 -9.87
C VAL A 785 3.29 5.81 -9.62
N CYS A 786 3.24 5.27 -8.41
CA CYS A 786 2.16 4.39 -7.96
C CYS A 786 1.53 5.01 -6.71
N ALA A 787 0.43 5.71 -6.90
CA ALA A 787 -0.27 6.40 -5.81
C ALA A 787 -0.82 5.43 -4.76
N GLU A 788 -1.23 4.23 -5.17
CA GLU A 788 -1.74 3.20 -4.25
C GLU A 788 -0.68 2.71 -3.27
N LEU A 789 0.55 2.57 -3.73
CA LEU A 789 1.68 2.20 -2.89
C LEU A 789 2.39 3.41 -2.26
N GLY A 790 2.06 4.63 -2.69
CA GLY A 790 2.73 5.86 -2.26
C GLY A 790 4.20 5.92 -2.63
N LEU A 791 4.55 5.41 -3.80
CA LEU A 791 5.93 5.28 -4.26
C LEU A 791 6.13 5.96 -5.62
N VAL A 792 7.34 6.48 -5.78
CA VAL A 792 7.87 6.97 -7.05
C VAL A 792 9.14 6.20 -7.36
N ILE A 793 9.23 5.64 -8.56
CA ILE A 793 10.40 4.90 -9.02
C ILE A 793 10.97 5.63 -10.22
N SER A 794 12.26 5.92 -10.18
CA SER A 794 12.91 6.73 -11.20
C SER A 794 14.25 6.15 -11.62
N GLY A 795 14.60 6.35 -12.88
CA GLY A 795 15.87 5.98 -13.47
C GLY A 795 16.55 7.17 -14.13
N ALA A 796 17.84 7.28 -13.92
CA ALA A 796 18.70 8.28 -14.56
C ALA A 796 19.55 7.66 -15.65
N LYS A 797 20.20 8.53 -16.43
CA LYS A 797 21.11 8.11 -17.50
C LYS A 797 22.23 7.21 -17.01
N GLU A 798 22.74 7.48 -15.84
CA GLU A 798 23.73 6.67 -15.14
C GLU A 798 23.34 6.51 -13.68
N GLY A 799 23.81 5.45 -13.05
CA GLY A 799 23.51 5.15 -11.66
C GLY A 799 22.29 4.26 -11.47
N PRO A 800 22.02 3.85 -10.23
CA PRO A 800 20.92 2.96 -9.92
C PRO A 800 19.58 3.68 -9.99
N CYS A 801 18.51 2.91 -10.20
CA CYS A 801 17.16 3.41 -10.03
C CYS A 801 16.86 3.65 -8.55
N LEU A 802 15.99 4.60 -8.27
CA LEU A 802 15.65 5.00 -6.91
C LEU A 802 14.15 4.84 -6.66
N ILE A 803 13.80 4.49 -5.42
CA ILE A 803 12.43 4.52 -4.91
C ILE A 803 12.32 5.65 -3.89
N HIS A 804 11.40 6.58 -4.15
CA HIS A 804 11.04 7.66 -3.23
C HIS A 804 9.63 7.47 -2.69
N SER A 805 9.37 7.99 -1.51
CA SER A 805 8.02 8.19 -1.03
C SER A 805 7.34 9.38 -1.74
N MET A 806 6.01 9.48 -1.61
CA MET A 806 5.24 10.62 -2.13
C MET A 806 5.56 11.94 -1.42
N ASN A 807 6.29 11.89 -0.31
CA ASN A 807 6.76 13.07 0.42
C ASN A 807 8.18 13.51 0.00
N GLY A 808 8.82 12.77 -0.88
CA GLY A 808 10.15 13.07 -1.39
C GLY A 808 11.30 12.36 -0.66
N ASP A 809 11.02 11.50 0.30
CA ASP A 809 12.05 10.75 1.01
C ASP A 809 12.60 9.63 0.15
N LEU A 810 13.92 9.52 0.07
CA LEU A 810 14.58 8.40 -0.60
C LEU A 810 14.47 7.14 0.29
N LEU A 811 13.75 6.13 -0.21
CA LEU A 811 13.50 4.89 0.54
C LEU A 811 14.52 3.82 0.19
N ARG A 812 14.77 3.59 -1.08
CA ARG A 812 15.63 2.50 -1.58
C ARG A 812 16.40 2.90 -2.82
N THR A 813 17.53 2.27 -2.97
CA THR A 813 18.33 2.22 -4.18
C THR A 813 18.19 0.84 -4.79
N LEU A 814 17.81 0.76 -6.06
CA LEU A 814 17.64 -0.49 -6.79
C LEU A 814 18.93 -0.80 -7.55
N GLU A 815 19.75 -1.63 -6.96
CA GLU A 815 21.00 -2.07 -7.58
C GLU A 815 20.69 -3.31 -8.45
N GLY A 816 20.75 -3.12 -9.76
CA GLY A 816 20.66 -4.19 -10.74
C GLY A 816 21.95 -5.02 -10.83
N PRO A 817 21.97 -6.07 -11.67
CA PRO A 817 23.19 -6.79 -12.01
C PRO A 817 24.27 -5.87 -12.57
N GLU A 818 25.53 -6.25 -12.45
CA GLU A 818 26.70 -5.44 -12.90
C GLU A 818 26.66 -5.13 -14.41
N ASN A 819 25.94 -5.93 -15.21
CA ASN A 819 25.81 -5.74 -16.64
C ASN A 819 24.65 -4.84 -17.07
N CYS A 820 23.88 -4.26 -16.15
CA CYS A 820 22.78 -3.37 -16.53
C CYS A 820 23.33 -2.00 -17.01
N LEU A 821 22.73 -1.54 -18.11
CA LEU A 821 23.02 -0.24 -18.72
C LEU A 821 21.96 0.79 -18.28
N ARG A 822 21.73 1.81 -19.11
CA ARG A 822 20.71 2.83 -18.87
C ARG A 822 19.31 2.23 -18.76
N PRO A 823 18.52 2.54 -17.73
CA PRO A 823 17.12 2.16 -17.68
C PRO A 823 16.31 2.90 -18.76
N LYS A 824 15.36 2.19 -19.37
CA LYS A 824 14.50 2.71 -20.45
C LYS A 824 13.04 2.79 -20.07
N LEU A 825 12.54 1.75 -19.40
CA LEU A 825 11.14 1.63 -19.03
C LEU A 825 11.04 1.18 -17.58
N ILE A 826 10.13 1.78 -16.83
CA ILE A 826 9.84 1.43 -15.44
C ILE A 826 8.34 1.33 -15.28
N GLN A 827 7.88 0.27 -14.63
CA GLN A 827 6.51 0.15 -14.13
C GLN A 827 6.49 -0.46 -12.73
N ALA A 828 5.46 -0.10 -11.96
CA ALA A 828 5.21 -0.65 -10.64
C ALA A 828 3.83 -1.31 -10.61
N SER A 829 3.75 -2.50 -10.04
CA SER A 829 2.48 -3.18 -9.82
C SER A 829 1.89 -2.80 -8.46
N ARG A 830 0.57 -2.87 -8.32
CA ARG A 830 -0.15 -2.72 -7.05
C ARG A 830 0.27 -3.76 -6.00
N GLU A 831 0.80 -4.89 -6.45
CA GLU A 831 1.27 -5.98 -5.58
C GLU A 831 2.72 -5.80 -5.11
N GLY A 832 3.35 -4.67 -5.44
CA GLY A 832 4.65 -4.30 -4.92
C GLY A 832 5.83 -4.80 -5.73
N HIS A 833 5.66 -5.04 -7.01
CA HIS A 833 6.73 -5.35 -7.94
C HIS A 833 7.15 -4.11 -8.73
N CYS A 834 8.45 -3.85 -8.78
CA CYS A 834 9.05 -2.80 -9.61
C CYS A 834 9.74 -3.46 -10.80
N ILE A 835 9.28 -3.18 -12.00
CA ILE A 835 9.82 -3.76 -13.22
C ILE A 835 10.61 -2.70 -13.96
N ILE A 836 11.87 -3.01 -14.26
CA ILE A 836 12.80 -2.10 -14.94
C ILE A 836 13.35 -2.82 -16.16
N TYR A 837 13.24 -2.16 -17.31
CA TYR A 837 13.87 -2.58 -18.54
C TYR A 837 15.07 -1.69 -18.84
N TYR A 838 16.21 -2.31 -19.11
CA TYR A 838 17.47 -1.63 -19.40
C TYR A 838 17.78 -1.67 -20.90
N GLU A 839 18.58 -0.72 -21.37
CA GLU A 839 18.91 -0.55 -22.78
C GLU A 839 19.54 -1.76 -23.44
N ASN A 840 20.26 -2.58 -22.67
CA ASN A 840 20.89 -3.82 -23.14
C ASN A 840 19.95 -5.03 -23.25
N GLY A 841 18.65 -4.83 -23.10
CA GLY A 841 17.67 -5.90 -23.19
C GLY A 841 17.40 -6.65 -21.88
N LEU A 842 17.94 -6.20 -20.78
CA LEU A 842 17.75 -6.82 -19.46
C LEU A 842 16.49 -6.32 -18.79
N PHE A 843 15.64 -7.24 -18.32
CA PHE A 843 14.55 -6.97 -17.41
C PHE A 843 14.92 -7.37 -16.00
N CYS A 844 14.59 -6.53 -15.03
CA CYS A 844 14.70 -6.84 -13.62
C CYS A 844 13.36 -6.58 -12.91
N VAL A 845 13.01 -7.47 -11.99
CA VAL A 845 11.87 -7.31 -11.09
C VAL A 845 12.40 -7.17 -9.67
N PHE A 846 12.11 -6.04 -9.05
CA PHE A 846 12.45 -5.78 -7.65
C PHE A 846 11.20 -5.74 -6.79
N SER A 847 11.33 -6.12 -5.53
CA SER A 847 10.32 -5.80 -4.52
C SER A 847 10.36 -4.30 -4.16
N VAL A 848 9.30 -3.79 -3.55
CA VAL A 848 9.27 -2.39 -3.04
C VAL A 848 10.34 -2.13 -1.98
N ASN A 849 10.90 -3.16 -1.38
CA ASN A 849 11.98 -3.06 -0.40
C ASN A 849 13.38 -3.27 -1.01
N GLY A 850 13.48 -3.28 -2.34
CA GLY A 850 14.73 -3.28 -3.07
C GLY A 850 15.35 -4.64 -3.33
N LYS A 851 14.67 -5.74 -3.02
CA LYS A 851 15.17 -7.09 -3.31
C LYS A 851 14.97 -7.44 -4.78
N LEU A 852 16.04 -7.83 -5.48
CA LEU A 852 15.95 -8.36 -6.82
C LEU A 852 15.32 -9.76 -6.80
N GLN A 853 14.21 -9.92 -7.48
CA GLN A 853 13.43 -11.17 -7.49
C GLN A 853 13.63 -11.99 -8.75
N ALA A 854 13.72 -11.36 -9.90
CA ALA A 854 13.88 -12.04 -11.17
C ALA A 854 14.62 -11.17 -12.17
N THR A 855 15.33 -11.82 -13.10
CA THR A 855 16.01 -11.19 -14.23
C THR A 855 15.74 -11.99 -15.49
N MET A 856 15.72 -11.29 -16.62
CA MET A 856 15.50 -11.88 -17.94
C MET A 856 16.19 -11.03 -18.99
N GLU A 857 16.79 -11.66 -19.98
CA GLU A 857 17.32 -10.99 -21.17
C GLU A 857 16.40 -11.20 -22.37
N THR A 858 16.21 -10.15 -23.15
CA THR A 858 15.43 -10.19 -24.39
C THR A 858 16.29 -9.75 -25.57
N ASP A 859 16.07 -10.42 -26.71
CA ASP A 859 16.75 -10.07 -27.97
C ASP A 859 16.09 -8.90 -28.71
N ASP A 860 14.84 -8.59 -28.36
CA ASP A 860 14.08 -7.51 -28.95
C ASP A 860 14.37 -6.17 -28.23
N LYS A 861 14.33 -5.07 -28.98
CA LYS A 861 14.31 -3.72 -28.41
C LYS A 861 12.90 -3.40 -27.96
N ILE A 862 12.63 -3.57 -26.68
CA ILE A 862 11.32 -3.34 -26.09
C ILE A 862 11.05 -1.82 -26.02
N ARG A 863 9.89 -1.40 -26.51
CA ARG A 863 9.46 -0.01 -26.56
C ARG A 863 8.26 0.28 -25.64
N ALA A 864 7.49 -0.75 -25.32
CA ALA A 864 6.31 -0.63 -24.50
C ALA A 864 6.19 -1.84 -23.57
N ILE A 865 5.80 -1.57 -22.34
CA ILE A 865 5.46 -2.57 -21.33
C ILE A 865 4.13 -2.20 -20.69
N GLN A 866 3.38 -3.20 -20.31
CA GLN A 866 2.10 -3.03 -19.63
C GLN A 866 1.91 -4.13 -18.59
N LEU A 867 1.47 -3.76 -17.41
CA LEU A 867 1.12 -4.72 -16.35
C LEU A 867 -0.38 -4.98 -16.33
N SER A 868 -0.75 -6.21 -15.98
CA SER A 868 -2.12 -6.52 -15.59
C SER A 868 -2.49 -5.81 -14.29
N ARG A 869 -3.79 -5.59 -14.05
CA ARG A 869 -4.28 -4.90 -12.85
C ARG A 869 -3.92 -5.65 -11.56
N ASP A 870 -3.95 -6.98 -11.60
CA ASP A 870 -3.57 -7.83 -10.47
C ASP A 870 -2.05 -7.95 -10.29
N GLY A 871 -1.24 -7.37 -11.18
CA GLY A 871 0.21 -7.39 -11.11
C GLY A 871 0.86 -8.75 -11.40
N GLN A 872 0.11 -9.73 -11.90
CA GLN A 872 0.60 -11.08 -12.16
C GLN A 872 1.28 -11.23 -13.54
N TYR A 873 0.84 -10.44 -14.50
CA TYR A 873 1.26 -10.55 -15.90
C TYR A 873 1.90 -9.27 -16.40
N LEU A 874 2.97 -9.45 -17.17
CA LEU A 874 3.68 -8.39 -17.89
C LEU A 874 3.52 -8.63 -19.39
N LEU A 875 3.08 -7.60 -20.10
CA LEU A 875 3.04 -7.57 -21.55
C LEU A 875 4.22 -6.74 -22.07
N THR A 876 4.93 -7.27 -23.05
CA THR A 876 6.05 -6.56 -23.69
C THR A 876 5.84 -6.46 -25.18
N GLY A 877 6.22 -5.34 -25.77
CA GLY A 877 6.20 -5.14 -27.21
C GLY A 877 7.36 -4.26 -27.67
N GLY A 878 7.94 -4.58 -28.80
CA GLY A 878 9.12 -3.90 -29.31
C GLY A 878 9.25 -3.93 -30.83
N ASP A 879 10.46 -3.72 -31.33
CA ASP A 879 10.75 -3.57 -32.76
C ASP A 879 10.41 -4.82 -33.60
N ASN A 880 10.38 -6.00 -32.99
CA ASN A 880 9.98 -7.24 -33.66
C ASN A 880 8.47 -7.34 -33.93
N GLY A 881 7.66 -6.43 -33.36
CA GLY A 881 6.22 -6.41 -33.57
C GLY A 881 5.44 -7.54 -32.89
N VAL A 882 6.02 -8.20 -31.90
CA VAL A 882 5.41 -9.32 -31.17
C VAL A 882 5.09 -8.91 -29.75
N ILE A 883 3.86 -9.14 -29.31
CA ILE A 883 3.46 -9.03 -27.91
C ILE A 883 3.77 -10.35 -27.23
N ILE A 884 4.52 -10.29 -26.14
CA ILE A 884 4.82 -11.46 -25.31
C ILE A 884 4.23 -11.22 -23.93
N VAL A 885 3.59 -12.26 -23.39
CA VAL A 885 3.05 -12.29 -22.02
C VAL A 885 4.00 -13.04 -21.13
N TRP A 886 4.39 -12.41 -20.04
CA TRP A 886 5.31 -12.95 -19.03
C TRP A 886 4.63 -13.04 -17.67
N GLN A 887 4.99 -14.03 -16.89
CA GLN A 887 4.66 -14.08 -15.47
C GLN A 887 5.62 -13.15 -14.71
N VAL A 888 5.09 -12.25 -13.89
CA VAL A 888 5.92 -11.22 -13.22
C VAL A 888 6.87 -11.81 -12.19
N CYS A 889 6.45 -12.83 -11.44
CA CYS A 889 7.23 -13.34 -10.30
C CYS A 889 8.57 -14.00 -10.70
N ASP A 890 8.66 -14.60 -11.89
CA ASP A 890 9.83 -15.32 -12.37
C ASP A 890 10.26 -14.93 -13.80
N LEU A 891 9.52 -14.03 -14.44
CA LEU A 891 9.70 -13.61 -15.84
C LEU A 891 9.67 -14.77 -16.84
N LYS A 892 8.88 -15.80 -16.54
CA LYS A 892 8.65 -16.92 -17.44
C LYS A 892 7.69 -16.51 -18.55
N GLN A 893 8.05 -16.84 -19.80
CA GLN A 893 7.18 -16.59 -20.94
C GLN A 893 5.96 -17.53 -20.90
N LEU A 894 4.77 -16.95 -21.00
CA LEU A 894 3.51 -17.68 -20.99
C LEU A 894 2.91 -17.79 -22.40
N PHE A 895 2.96 -16.73 -23.18
CA PHE A 895 2.35 -16.67 -24.48
C PHE A 895 3.00 -15.63 -25.38
N ALA A 896 2.98 -15.86 -26.69
CA ALA A 896 3.36 -14.88 -27.70
C ALA A 896 2.20 -14.69 -28.68
N TYR A 897 1.75 -13.45 -28.86
CA TYR A 897 0.74 -13.13 -29.86
C TYR A 897 1.30 -13.22 -31.29
N PRO A 898 0.44 -13.33 -32.28
CA PRO A 898 0.89 -13.27 -33.67
C PRO A 898 1.67 -11.99 -33.98
N GLY A 899 2.74 -12.10 -34.74
CA GLY A 899 3.55 -10.94 -35.10
C GLY A 899 2.81 -9.95 -35.98
N CYS A 900 3.10 -8.67 -35.75
CA CYS A 900 2.63 -7.56 -36.58
C CYS A 900 3.63 -7.22 -37.69
N ASP A 901 3.15 -6.54 -38.73
CA ASP A 901 3.98 -6.13 -39.90
C ASP A 901 4.95 -4.97 -39.56
N ALA A 902 4.78 -4.34 -38.39
CA ALA A 902 5.61 -3.22 -37.96
C ALA A 902 5.97 -3.35 -36.48
N GLY A 903 6.97 -2.59 -36.02
CA GLY A 903 7.35 -2.54 -34.61
C GLY A 903 6.27 -1.90 -33.74
N ILE A 904 6.19 -2.34 -32.49
CA ILE A 904 5.30 -1.78 -31.45
C ILE A 904 6.01 -0.62 -30.77
N ARG A 905 5.35 0.53 -30.70
CA ARG A 905 5.89 1.75 -30.06
C ARG A 905 5.22 2.10 -28.74
N SER A 906 3.99 1.67 -28.56
CA SER A 906 3.19 1.95 -27.37
C SER A 906 2.15 0.85 -27.17
N MET A 907 1.67 0.72 -25.95
CA MET A 907 0.71 -0.31 -25.57
C MET A 907 -0.20 0.19 -24.44
N ALA A 908 -1.46 -0.20 -24.46
CA ALA A 908 -2.40 0.01 -23.39
C ALA A 908 -3.37 -1.16 -23.27
N LEU A 909 -3.98 -1.31 -22.10
CA LEU A 909 -5.08 -2.25 -21.84
C LEU A 909 -6.38 -1.50 -21.67
N SER A 910 -7.47 -2.08 -22.17
CA SER A 910 -8.82 -1.59 -21.81
C SER A 910 -9.07 -1.75 -20.30
N TYR A 911 -10.03 -1.00 -19.79
CA TYR A 911 -10.37 -1.06 -18.35
C TYR A 911 -10.77 -2.47 -17.89
N ASP A 912 -11.51 -3.19 -18.73
CA ASP A 912 -11.90 -4.60 -18.47
C ASP A 912 -10.77 -5.61 -18.74
N GLN A 913 -9.61 -5.15 -19.22
CA GLN A 913 -8.42 -5.93 -19.57
C GLN A 913 -8.65 -6.96 -20.69
N ARG A 914 -9.72 -6.84 -21.48
CA ARG A 914 -10.02 -7.76 -22.58
C ARG A 914 -9.39 -7.38 -23.90
N CYS A 915 -9.00 -6.13 -24.06
CA CYS A 915 -8.36 -5.63 -25.26
C CYS A 915 -6.96 -5.09 -24.96
N ILE A 916 -5.98 -5.55 -25.75
CA ILE A 916 -4.66 -4.95 -25.82
C ILE A 916 -4.64 -4.04 -27.05
N MET A 917 -4.27 -2.79 -26.86
CA MET A 917 -4.15 -1.80 -27.93
C MET A 917 -2.67 -1.47 -28.11
N THR A 918 -2.18 -1.66 -29.33
CA THR A 918 -0.79 -1.38 -29.67
C THR A 918 -0.69 -0.25 -30.67
N GLY A 919 0.16 0.73 -30.38
CA GLY A 919 0.55 1.77 -31.31
C GLY A 919 1.74 1.30 -32.16
N MET A 920 1.59 1.30 -33.47
CA MET A 920 2.57 0.74 -34.38
C MET A 920 3.48 1.80 -34.99
N ALA A 921 4.68 1.40 -35.34
CA ALA A 921 5.62 2.23 -36.08
C ALA A 921 5.13 2.64 -37.48
N SER A 922 4.18 1.87 -38.01
CA SER A 922 3.54 2.15 -39.32
C SER A 922 2.46 3.25 -39.30
N GLY A 923 2.11 3.79 -38.13
CA GLY A 923 1.06 4.78 -37.98
C GLY A 923 -0.35 4.20 -37.81
N SER A 924 -0.46 2.96 -37.38
CA SER A 924 -1.72 2.27 -37.09
C SER A 924 -1.78 1.84 -35.62
N ILE A 925 -2.99 1.53 -35.16
CA ILE A 925 -3.19 0.77 -33.91
C ILE A 925 -3.76 -0.60 -34.25
N VAL A 926 -3.31 -1.61 -33.53
CA VAL A 926 -3.80 -2.98 -33.63
C VAL A 926 -4.39 -3.37 -32.28
N LEU A 927 -5.61 -3.88 -32.29
CA LEU A 927 -6.31 -4.36 -31.12
C LEU A 927 -6.24 -5.88 -31.07
N PHE A 928 -5.82 -6.41 -29.94
CA PHE A 928 -5.78 -7.83 -29.67
C PHE A 928 -6.77 -8.21 -28.58
N TYR A 929 -7.35 -9.40 -28.71
CA TYR A 929 -8.13 -9.99 -27.64
C TYR A 929 -7.20 -10.48 -26.52
N ASN A 930 -7.57 -10.21 -25.28
CA ASN A 930 -6.81 -10.63 -24.12
C ASN A 930 -7.71 -11.32 -23.08
N ASP A 931 -7.20 -12.43 -22.55
CA ASP A 931 -7.86 -13.18 -21.48
C ASP A 931 -6.79 -13.73 -20.52
N PHE A 932 -6.56 -12.99 -19.42
CA PHE A 932 -5.62 -13.42 -18.40
C PHE A 932 -6.06 -14.67 -17.66
N ASN A 933 -7.35 -15.01 -17.63
CA ASN A 933 -7.84 -16.25 -17.00
C ASN A 933 -7.33 -17.51 -17.73
N ARG A 934 -7.02 -17.40 -19.01
CA ARG A 934 -6.43 -18.49 -19.80
C ARG A 934 -5.15 -19.00 -19.16
N TRP A 935 -4.29 -18.10 -18.66
CA TRP A 935 -3.01 -18.45 -18.04
C TRP A 935 -3.12 -18.80 -16.57
N HIS A 936 -4.12 -18.26 -15.89
CA HIS A 936 -4.38 -18.59 -14.50
C HIS A 936 -4.69 -20.08 -14.33
N HIS A 937 -5.44 -20.66 -15.24
CA HIS A 937 -5.85 -22.07 -15.19
C HIS A 937 -4.71 -23.05 -15.55
N GLU A 938 -3.80 -22.67 -16.45
CA GLU A 938 -2.77 -23.58 -16.94
C GLU A 938 -1.50 -23.60 -16.08
N TYR A 939 -1.15 -22.48 -15.48
CA TYR A 939 0.16 -22.27 -14.86
C TYR A 939 0.14 -22.04 -13.35
N GLN A 940 -1.01 -21.76 -12.75
CA GLN A 940 -1.11 -21.37 -11.33
C GLN A 940 -1.78 -22.40 -10.43
N THR A 941 -2.18 -23.54 -10.95
CA THR A 941 -2.88 -24.59 -10.18
C THR A 941 -1.96 -25.66 -9.62
N ARG A 942 -0.74 -25.72 -10.07
CA ARG A 942 0.26 -26.69 -9.62
C ARG A 942 1.51 -25.99 -9.10
N TYR A 943 1.80 -26.22 -7.83
CA TYR A 943 3.00 -25.70 -7.15
C TYR A 943 3.65 -26.76 -6.28
#